data_fc4ae5571342770ffbec147d7a773096
#
_entry.id   fc4ae5571342770ffbec147d7a773096
#
_cell.length_a   1.000
_cell.length_b   1.000
_cell.length_c   1.000
_cell.angle_alpha   90.00
_cell.angle_beta   90.00
_cell.angle_gamma   90.00
#
_symmetry.space_group_name_H-M   'P 1'
#
loop_
_entity.id
_entity.type
_entity.pdbx_description
1 polymer ?
#
loop_
_entity_poly.entity_id
_entity_poly.type
_entity_poly.pdbx_seq_one_letter_code
_entity_poly.pdbx_strand_id
1 'polypeptide(L)'
;MPLAITSEHQDLADSVRALVRRVAPPEVLHAALETPLEDPPPYWQAAADQGLHGLHLPESVGGQGFGLLELAIAIAEFGYGAVPGPYVSSAIASALIAAHDPDSKLLAELAAGEKVAAVAMESELTASRQDDMCVIRGEARSVPAATQAGVLVLPVNIDGGIEWAVLDADALEIAPLRSVDPLRPVAHVRANGVEVGAERLLSNVSQAAGRAIITTLLSAEAVGLARWATDTASEYAKIREQFGRPIGQFQAIKHKCAEMIATTERATAAVWDAVRAIDEAAEKDWDNESTHFEFAAAVAATLAPAAAQRCTQDCIQVHGGIGFTWEHDTNVYYRHTLGLVAAFGRSTEYRQQVFDTATATGMRPLDIDLDPDTEKLRAEIRSEVAALKAIPGEDRKVAIAEGGWVLPYLPQPWGRAATPVEQIVISQEFGTGRVKRPNMGIAAWLIPSIVAYGTEEQKQRFLPPTFRGEIIWCQLFSEPGAGSDLASLTTKATKVDGGWRITGQKIWTTAAQFSQWGALLARTNPSAPKHNGISYFLLDMKQPGVEVKPLRELTGNALFNTVFIDDVFVPDDLVLGEVDSGWEVSRNTLTAERVSIGSDEPWFLPSLAKFVEFVGEGHFDQVGHHRAGELIAEGHAAKLMGMRSTLLTLAGGDAMPSAAISKLLSMRTGQGYAEFAVASMGIDGAIWEEDSLPGRWAEFLLASRSTTIYGGTSEVQLNIIAERLLGLPRD
;
A
#
# COMPACT_ATOMS: atom_id res chain seq x y z
N MET A 1 12.93 -9.92 4.39
CA MET A 1 11.60 -10.43 4.77
C MET A 1 10.52 -9.92 3.82
N PRO A 2 9.58 -10.75 3.40
CA PRO A 2 8.59 -10.31 2.43
C PRO A 2 7.57 -9.35 3.06
N LEU A 3 7.27 -8.25 2.36
CA LEU A 3 6.10 -7.40 2.59
C LEU A 3 4.77 -8.17 2.39
N ALA A 4 4.84 -9.38 1.82
CA ALA A 4 3.74 -10.31 1.69
C ALA A 4 3.76 -11.30 2.85
N ILE A 5 2.63 -11.51 3.47
CA ILE A 5 2.42 -12.52 4.50
C ILE A 5 2.59 -13.91 3.85
N THR A 6 3.44 -14.76 4.45
CA THR A 6 3.64 -16.15 4.02
C THR A 6 2.46 -17.03 4.48
N SER A 7 2.40 -18.28 4.01
CA SER A 7 1.42 -19.26 4.50
C SER A 7 1.54 -19.48 6.02
N GLU A 8 2.75 -19.49 6.56
CA GLU A 8 3.00 -19.64 8.00
C GLU A 8 2.47 -18.45 8.80
N HIS A 9 2.66 -17.22 8.29
CA HIS A 9 2.08 -16.03 8.90
C HIS A 9 0.54 -16.06 8.84
N GLN A 10 -0.05 -16.61 7.75
CA GLN A 10 -1.49 -16.77 7.65
C GLN A 10 -2.01 -17.81 8.66
N ASP A 11 -1.29 -18.93 8.84
CA ASP A 11 -1.62 -19.95 9.82
C ASP A 11 -1.55 -19.38 11.25
N LEU A 12 -0.56 -18.54 11.55
CA LEU A 12 -0.47 -17.80 12.82
C LEU A 12 -1.68 -16.88 13.00
N ALA A 13 -2.00 -16.06 12.01
CA ALA A 13 -3.15 -15.16 12.05
C ALA A 13 -4.46 -15.93 12.30
N ASP A 14 -4.67 -17.05 11.59
CA ASP A 14 -5.87 -17.87 11.74
C ASP A 14 -5.96 -18.54 13.13
N SER A 15 -4.82 -18.98 13.69
CA SER A 15 -4.74 -19.53 15.03
C SER A 15 -5.09 -18.48 16.10
N VAL A 16 -4.48 -17.29 15.99
CA VAL A 16 -4.78 -16.17 16.92
C VAL A 16 -6.24 -15.74 16.80
N ARG A 17 -6.77 -15.64 15.58
CA ARG A 17 -8.17 -15.29 15.32
C ARG A 17 -9.13 -16.30 15.93
N ALA A 18 -8.80 -17.59 15.87
CA ALA A 18 -9.60 -18.64 16.51
C ALA A 18 -9.63 -18.49 18.03
N LEU A 19 -8.49 -18.16 18.66
CA LEU A 19 -8.44 -17.83 20.08
C LEU A 19 -9.30 -16.61 20.39
N VAL A 20 -9.08 -15.49 19.67
CA VAL A 20 -9.78 -14.23 19.87
C VAL A 20 -11.30 -14.40 19.80
N ARG A 21 -11.82 -15.10 18.79
CA ARG A 21 -13.26 -15.40 18.66
C ARG A 21 -13.83 -16.17 19.84
N ARG A 22 -13.02 -17.03 20.46
CA ARG A 22 -13.44 -17.82 21.62
C ARG A 22 -13.44 -17.00 22.92
N VAL A 23 -12.47 -16.10 23.09
CA VAL A 23 -12.23 -15.40 24.36
C VAL A 23 -12.83 -14.01 24.44
N ALA A 24 -13.11 -13.40 23.29
CA ALA A 24 -13.71 -12.07 23.16
C ALA A 24 -14.92 -12.07 22.19
N PRO A 25 -15.92 -12.94 22.44
CA PRO A 25 -17.17 -12.87 21.69
C PRO A 25 -17.91 -11.55 22.01
N PRO A 26 -18.91 -11.13 21.19
CA PRO A 26 -19.61 -9.87 21.38
C PRO A 26 -20.13 -9.62 22.79
N GLU A 27 -20.60 -10.66 23.47
CA GLU A 27 -21.14 -10.57 24.83
C GLU A 27 -20.06 -10.10 25.83
N VAL A 28 -18.82 -10.55 25.68
CA VAL A 28 -17.68 -10.12 26.51
C VAL A 28 -17.34 -8.67 26.25
N LEU A 29 -17.36 -8.26 24.98
CA LEU A 29 -17.09 -6.87 24.59
C LEU A 29 -18.14 -5.92 25.18
N HIS A 30 -19.42 -6.25 25.04
CA HIS A 30 -20.52 -5.45 25.60
C HIS A 30 -20.51 -5.43 27.12
N ALA A 31 -20.20 -6.56 27.79
CA ALA A 31 -20.07 -6.59 29.22
C ALA A 31 -18.96 -5.66 29.74
N ALA A 32 -17.85 -5.56 29.01
CA ALA A 32 -16.74 -4.66 29.35
C ALA A 32 -17.09 -3.16 29.20
N LEU A 33 -18.16 -2.79 28.49
CA LEU A 33 -18.67 -1.43 28.49
C LEU A 33 -19.30 -1.02 29.85
N GLU A 34 -19.87 -1.95 30.59
CA GLU A 34 -20.69 -1.71 31.77
C GLU A 34 -19.98 -2.12 33.08
N THR A 35 -19.09 -3.10 32.98
CA THR A 35 -18.47 -3.73 34.15
C THR A 35 -16.94 -3.61 34.04
N PRO A 36 -16.22 -3.25 35.10
CA PRO A 36 -14.76 -3.28 35.12
C PRO A 36 -14.24 -4.67 34.72
N LEU A 37 -13.14 -4.67 33.95
CA LEU A 37 -12.48 -5.91 33.54
C LEU A 37 -11.91 -6.66 34.75
N GLU A 38 -11.98 -7.99 34.69
CA GLU A 38 -11.28 -8.86 35.64
C GLU A 38 -9.75 -8.71 35.49
N ASP A 39 -9.03 -8.94 36.60
CA ASP A 39 -7.57 -8.84 36.62
C ASP A 39 -6.97 -10.12 37.22
N PRO A 40 -6.27 -10.95 36.44
CA PRO A 40 -6.12 -10.83 34.94
C PRO A 40 -7.40 -11.20 34.18
N PRO A 41 -7.56 -10.78 32.94
CA PRO A 41 -8.70 -11.17 32.09
C PRO A 41 -8.76 -12.71 31.92
N PRO A 42 -9.96 -13.32 31.77
CA PRO A 42 -10.09 -14.77 31.64
C PRO A 42 -9.31 -15.44 30.52
N TYR A 43 -9.00 -14.70 29.45
CA TYR A 43 -8.21 -15.22 28.32
C TYR A 43 -6.69 -15.22 28.57
N TRP A 44 -6.21 -14.53 29.60
CA TRP A 44 -4.79 -14.25 29.82
C TRP A 44 -3.93 -15.51 29.82
N GLN A 45 -4.33 -16.49 30.63
CA GLN A 45 -3.60 -17.76 30.66
C GLN A 45 -3.70 -18.55 29.37
N ALA A 46 -4.84 -18.50 28.66
CA ALA A 46 -4.99 -19.18 27.39
C ALA A 46 -4.08 -18.58 26.29
N ALA A 47 -3.81 -17.27 26.36
CA ALA A 47 -2.84 -16.61 25.48
C ALA A 47 -1.39 -16.99 25.84
N ALA A 48 -1.08 -17.10 27.15
CA ALA A 48 0.22 -17.58 27.63
C ALA A 48 0.50 -19.03 27.21
N ASP A 49 -0.49 -19.91 27.37
CA ASP A 49 -0.40 -21.34 27.01
C ASP A 49 -0.15 -21.54 25.49
N GLN A 50 -0.54 -20.57 24.64
CA GLN A 50 -0.25 -20.55 23.21
C GLN A 50 1.05 -19.81 22.87
N GLY A 51 1.82 -19.36 23.87
CA GLY A 51 3.06 -18.63 23.69
C GLY A 51 2.91 -17.22 23.15
N LEU A 52 1.69 -16.65 23.13
CA LEU A 52 1.44 -15.34 22.48
C LEU A 52 2.10 -14.17 23.22
N HIS A 53 2.31 -14.27 24.53
CA HIS A 53 3.01 -13.25 25.31
C HIS A 53 4.50 -13.16 24.99
N GLY A 54 5.08 -14.28 24.51
CA GLY A 54 6.50 -14.40 24.22
C GLY A 54 6.83 -14.63 22.75
N LEU A 55 5.94 -14.32 21.78
CA LEU A 55 6.18 -14.58 20.36
C LEU A 55 7.54 -14.05 19.89
N HIS A 56 7.86 -12.81 20.20
CA HIS A 56 9.06 -12.08 19.78
C HIS A 56 10.25 -12.24 20.74
N LEU A 57 10.06 -12.96 21.85
CA LEU A 57 11.10 -13.10 22.86
C LEU A 57 11.96 -14.32 22.57
N PRO A 58 13.27 -14.30 22.97
CA PRO A 58 14.17 -15.43 22.82
C PRO A 58 13.68 -16.68 23.56
N GLU A 59 14.02 -17.85 23.03
CA GLU A 59 13.74 -19.14 23.69
C GLU A 59 14.41 -19.25 25.08
N SER A 60 15.55 -18.57 25.29
CA SER A 60 16.27 -18.51 26.57
C SER A 60 15.43 -17.99 27.74
N VAL A 61 14.46 -17.13 27.44
CA VAL A 61 13.51 -16.56 28.44
C VAL A 61 12.09 -17.15 28.30
N GLY A 62 11.94 -18.29 27.62
CA GLY A 62 10.65 -18.95 27.43
C GLY A 62 9.79 -18.38 26.30
N GLY A 63 10.37 -17.56 25.43
CA GLY A 63 9.72 -17.07 24.22
C GLY A 63 9.72 -18.07 23.07
N GLN A 64 9.19 -17.64 21.91
CA GLN A 64 9.07 -18.47 20.71
C GLN A 64 10.18 -18.19 19.67
N GLY A 65 11.04 -17.19 19.88
CA GLY A 65 12.16 -16.83 19.02
C GLY A 65 11.78 -16.21 17.68
N PHE A 66 10.54 -15.71 17.51
CA PHE A 66 10.11 -14.99 16.31
C PHE A 66 10.54 -13.51 16.35
N GLY A 67 10.20 -12.75 15.29
CA GLY A 67 10.43 -11.32 15.22
C GLY A 67 9.22 -10.48 15.64
N LEU A 68 9.37 -9.17 15.49
CA LEU A 68 8.26 -8.25 15.73
C LEU A 68 7.15 -8.39 14.68
N LEU A 69 7.42 -8.99 13.52
CA LEU A 69 6.39 -9.20 12.49
C LEU A 69 5.31 -10.17 13.00
N GLU A 70 5.68 -11.29 13.59
CA GLU A 70 4.75 -12.27 14.14
C GLU A 70 3.96 -11.67 15.32
N LEU A 71 4.62 -10.87 16.16
CA LEU A 71 3.95 -10.12 17.21
C LEU A 71 2.93 -9.14 16.64
N ALA A 72 3.27 -8.38 15.60
CA ALA A 72 2.38 -7.42 14.95
C ALA A 72 1.17 -8.11 14.32
N ILE A 73 1.36 -9.31 13.73
CA ILE A 73 0.26 -10.15 13.22
C ILE A 73 -0.69 -10.52 14.37
N ALA A 74 -0.17 -10.99 15.49
CA ALA A 74 -0.99 -11.32 16.64
C ALA A 74 -1.75 -10.10 17.18
N ILE A 75 -1.07 -8.96 17.35
CA ILE A 75 -1.68 -7.69 17.76
C ILE A 75 -2.77 -7.24 16.79
N ALA A 76 -2.58 -7.40 15.48
CA ALA A 76 -3.62 -7.07 14.51
C ALA A 76 -4.86 -7.94 14.64
N GLU A 77 -4.72 -9.23 15.00
CA GLU A 77 -5.87 -10.09 15.28
C GLU A 77 -6.56 -9.73 16.62
N PHE A 78 -5.80 -9.32 17.64
CA PHE A 78 -6.36 -8.77 18.88
C PHE A 78 -7.13 -7.47 18.62
N GLY A 79 -6.60 -6.57 17.75
CA GLY A 79 -7.31 -5.38 17.28
C GLY A 79 -8.56 -5.72 16.48
N TYR A 80 -8.50 -6.72 15.60
CA TYR A 80 -9.67 -7.22 14.84
C TYR A 80 -10.79 -7.72 15.78
N GLY A 81 -10.44 -8.31 16.89
CA GLY A 81 -11.41 -8.75 17.91
C GLY A 81 -11.73 -7.70 18.99
N ALA A 82 -11.13 -6.51 18.93
CA ALA A 82 -11.22 -5.48 19.97
C ALA A 82 -11.05 -6.09 21.40
N VAL A 83 -10.07 -6.99 21.57
CA VAL A 83 -9.89 -7.79 22.77
C VAL A 83 -9.63 -6.90 23.99
N PRO A 84 -10.49 -6.93 25.03
CA PRO A 84 -10.33 -6.06 26.18
C PRO A 84 -9.16 -6.49 27.07
N GLY A 85 -8.48 -5.52 27.70
CA GLY A 85 -7.42 -5.78 28.68
C GLY A 85 -6.01 -5.43 28.21
N PRO A 86 -4.97 -5.96 28.91
CA PRO A 86 -3.62 -5.42 28.87
C PRO A 86 -2.70 -6.04 27.80
N TYR A 87 -3.16 -7.01 26.97
CA TYR A 87 -2.28 -7.79 26.08
C TYR A 87 -1.37 -6.89 25.21
N VAL A 88 -1.95 -5.93 24.50
CA VAL A 88 -1.17 -5.07 23.59
C VAL A 88 -0.16 -4.22 24.37
N SER A 89 -0.56 -3.63 25.49
CA SER A 89 0.36 -2.85 26.33
C SER A 89 1.50 -3.69 26.88
N SER A 90 1.21 -4.93 27.32
CA SER A 90 2.21 -5.86 27.85
C SER A 90 3.19 -6.32 26.75
N ALA A 91 2.68 -6.65 25.58
CA ALA A 91 3.49 -7.03 24.43
C ALA A 91 4.44 -5.90 23.96
N ILE A 92 3.96 -4.65 23.95
CA ILE A 92 4.79 -3.49 23.62
C ILE A 92 5.87 -3.27 24.68
N ALA A 93 5.52 -3.36 25.98
CA ALA A 93 6.47 -3.20 27.05
C ALA A 93 7.56 -4.30 27.03
N SER A 94 7.18 -5.57 26.77
CA SER A 94 8.16 -6.66 26.64
C SER A 94 9.08 -6.47 25.42
N ALA A 95 8.58 -5.93 24.31
CA ALA A 95 9.40 -5.61 23.15
C ALA A 95 10.46 -4.51 23.47
N LEU A 96 10.10 -3.48 24.24
CA LEU A 96 11.05 -2.47 24.69
C LEU A 96 12.11 -3.04 25.61
N ILE A 97 11.73 -3.91 26.57
CA ILE A 97 12.65 -4.54 27.49
C ILE A 97 13.61 -5.48 26.75
N ALA A 98 13.09 -6.28 25.80
CA ALA A 98 13.89 -7.18 24.98
C ALA A 98 14.88 -6.45 24.07
N ALA A 99 14.52 -5.27 23.56
CA ALA A 99 15.42 -4.42 22.78
C ALA A 99 16.59 -3.87 23.61
N HIS A 100 16.45 -3.79 24.94
CA HIS A 100 17.51 -3.39 25.84
C HIS A 100 18.37 -4.56 26.31
N ASP A 101 17.70 -5.60 26.82
CA ASP A 101 18.31 -6.80 27.41
C ASP A 101 17.43 -8.03 27.10
N PRO A 102 17.76 -8.79 26.06
CA PRO A 102 16.97 -9.96 25.65
C PRO A 102 17.00 -11.12 26.67
N ASP A 103 17.96 -11.12 27.60
CA ASP A 103 18.12 -12.14 28.65
C ASP A 103 17.55 -11.69 30.03
N SER A 104 16.84 -10.57 30.05
CA SER A 104 16.22 -10.04 31.27
C SER A 104 15.27 -11.05 31.91
N LYS A 105 15.42 -11.29 33.21
CA LYS A 105 14.55 -12.20 33.98
C LYS A 105 13.08 -11.76 33.95
N LEU A 106 12.81 -10.48 33.84
CA LEU A 106 11.47 -9.94 33.75
C LEU A 106 10.75 -10.43 32.47
N LEU A 107 11.48 -10.66 31.38
CA LEU A 107 10.90 -11.21 30.14
C LEU A 107 10.35 -12.62 30.33
N ALA A 108 10.99 -13.46 31.17
CA ALA A 108 10.47 -14.79 31.47
C ALA A 108 9.12 -14.73 32.20
N GLU A 109 8.97 -13.82 33.19
CA GLU A 109 7.71 -13.61 33.90
C GLU A 109 6.61 -13.07 32.97
N LEU A 110 6.96 -12.20 32.03
CA LEU A 110 6.05 -11.66 31.03
C LEU A 110 5.64 -12.74 30.01
N ALA A 111 6.59 -13.53 29.49
CA ALA A 111 6.34 -14.62 28.55
C ALA A 111 5.41 -15.71 29.13
N ALA A 112 5.60 -16.05 30.41
CA ALA A 112 4.75 -16.99 31.14
C ALA A 112 3.35 -16.42 31.46
N GLY A 113 3.13 -15.11 31.29
CA GLY A 113 1.89 -14.45 31.69
C GLY A 113 1.76 -14.25 33.20
N GLU A 114 2.82 -14.51 33.98
CA GLU A 114 2.85 -14.33 35.42
C GLU A 114 2.81 -12.86 35.84
N LYS A 115 3.26 -11.98 34.94
CA LYS A 115 3.29 -10.54 35.13
C LYS A 115 2.65 -9.81 33.95
N VAL A 116 1.95 -8.73 34.24
CA VAL A 116 1.39 -7.80 33.22
C VAL A 116 2.23 -6.55 33.21
N ALA A 117 2.49 -5.99 32.02
CA ALA A 117 3.16 -4.73 31.89
C ALA A 117 2.28 -3.67 31.21
N ALA A 118 2.52 -2.40 31.54
CA ALA A 118 1.92 -1.26 30.87
C ALA A 118 2.99 -0.36 30.29
N VAL A 119 2.62 0.43 29.27
CA VAL A 119 3.53 1.37 28.62
C VAL A 119 2.81 2.67 28.28
N ALA A 120 3.50 3.79 28.36
CA ALA A 120 3.05 5.06 27.81
C ALA A 120 4.17 5.74 27.00
N MET A 121 3.78 6.49 25.95
CA MET A 121 4.73 7.22 25.11
C MET A 121 5.23 8.51 25.73
N GLU A 122 4.47 9.08 26.66
CA GLU A 122 4.73 10.41 27.24
C GLU A 122 4.56 10.39 28.74
N SER A 123 5.39 11.12 29.45
CA SER A 123 5.23 11.42 30.86
C SER A 123 5.87 12.77 31.19
N GLU A 124 5.51 13.30 32.36
CA GLU A 124 6.16 14.46 33.00
C GLU A 124 7.08 13.97 34.14
N LEU A 125 7.58 12.73 34.04
CA LEU A 125 8.53 12.17 34.99
C LEU A 125 9.93 12.74 34.78
N THR A 126 10.58 13.08 35.89
CA THR A 126 11.97 13.52 35.93
C THR A 126 12.75 12.71 36.91
N ALA A 127 14.04 12.54 36.69
CA ALA A 127 14.91 11.89 37.67
C ALA A 127 16.19 12.67 37.85
N SER A 128 16.80 12.48 39.02
CA SER A 128 18.18 12.89 39.33
C SER A 128 19.00 11.65 39.64
N ARG A 129 20.18 11.53 39.05
CA ARG A 129 21.14 10.46 39.37
C ARG A 129 21.83 10.75 40.72
N GLN A 130 21.86 9.73 41.57
CA GLN A 130 22.59 9.71 42.84
C GLN A 130 23.38 8.40 42.89
N ASP A 131 24.68 8.49 42.60
CA ASP A 131 25.55 7.33 42.39
C ASP A 131 24.95 6.36 41.32
N ASP A 132 24.72 5.09 41.65
CA ASP A 132 24.12 4.07 40.77
C ASP A 132 22.59 4.03 40.82
N MET A 133 21.94 4.99 41.47
CA MET A 133 20.50 5.07 41.67
C MET A 133 19.93 6.31 40.98
N CYS A 134 18.70 6.20 40.52
CA CYS A 134 17.87 7.31 40.05
C CYS A 134 16.66 7.51 40.97
N VAL A 135 16.38 8.74 41.35
CA VAL A 135 15.19 9.10 42.15
C VAL A 135 14.18 9.78 41.24
N ILE A 136 13.10 9.06 40.90
CA ILE A 136 12.09 9.47 39.96
C ILE A 136 10.93 10.20 40.64
N ARG A 137 10.50 11.35 40.08
CA ARG A 137 9.38 12.17 40.56
C ARG A 137 8.59 12.69 39.37
N GLY A 138 7.29 12.94 39.60
CA GLY A 138 6.39 13.53 38.59
C GLY A 138 5.21 12.62 38.27
N GLU A 139 4.63 12.80 37.08
CA GLU A 139 3.40 12.09 36.74
C GLU A 139 3.36 11.67 35.25
N ALA A 140 2.58 10.62 34.96
CA ALA A 140 2.14 10.25 33.63
C ALA A 140 0.59 10.24 33.62
N ARG A 141 -0.02 11.11 32.82
CA ARG A 141 -1.44 11.47 32.99
C ARG A 141 -2.43 10.45 32.45
N SER A 142 -2.04 9.63 31.51
CA SER A 142 -2.95 8.68 30.88
C SER A 142 -2.18 7.45 30.41
N VAL A 143 -2.02 6.49 31.31
CA VAL A 143 -1.28 5.26 31.03
C VAL A 143 -2.28 4.12 30.79
N PRO A 144 -2.35 3.58 29.55
CA PRO A 144 -3.25 2.45 29.26
C PRO A 144 -2.83 1.20 30.04
N ALA A 145 -3.82 0.45 30.53
CA ALA A 145 -3.67 -0.80 31.27
C ALA A 145 -2.89 -0.68 32.61
N ALA A 146 -2.56 0.52 33.08
CA ALA A 146 -1.76 0.69 34.31
C ALA A 146 -2.41 0.10 35.57
N THR A 147 -3.75 0.06 35.65
CA THR A 147 -4.45 -0.55 36.78
C THR A 147 -4.32 -2.05 36.86
N GLN A 148 -3.92 -2.71 35.76
CA GLN A 148 -3.78 -4.16 35.66
C GLN A 148 -2.28 -4.58 35.61
N ALA A 149 -1.37 -3.60 35.57
CA ALA A 149 0.06 -3.85 35.40
C ALA A 149 0.77 -4.06 36.75
N GLY A 150 1.66 -5.06 36.81
CA GLY A 150 2.63 -5.21 37.88
C GLY A 150 3.91 -4.39 37.65
N VAL A 151 4.18 -4.02 36.39
CA VAL A 151 5.31 -3.14 36.00
C VAL A 151 4.88 -2.16 34.93
N LEU A 152 5.49 -0.97 34.91
CA LEU A 152 5.25 0.07 33.93
C LEU A 152 6.56 0.48 33.25
N VAL A 153 6.56 0.58 31.92
CA VAL A 153 7.66 1.14 31.12
C VAL A 153 7.29 2.57 30.73
N LEU A 154 7.95 3.53 31.32
CA LEU A 154 7.63 4.95 31.16
C LEU A 154 8.86 5.77 30.74
N PRO A 155 8.71 6.78 29.88
CA PRO A 155 9.81 7.69 29.55
C PRO A 155 10.05 8.63 30.73
N VAL A 156 11.30 8.84 31.09
CA VAL A 156 11.75 9.70 32.20
C VAL A 156 12.81 10.67 31.70
N ASN A 157 12.66 11.95 32.01
CA ASN A 157 13.67 12.95 31.69
C ASN A 157 14.79 12.87 32.76
N ILE A 158 15.97 12.45 32.33
CA ILE A 158 17.18 12.35 33.17
C ILE A 158 18.24 13.28 32.58
N ASP A 159 18.63 14.30 33.33
CA ASP A 159 19.68 15.26 32.92
C ASP A 159 19.42 15.93 31.54
N GLY A 160 18.14 16.08 31.16
CA GLY A 160 17.73 16.69 29.90
C GLY A 160 17.56 15.72 28.71
N GLY A 161 17.88 14.43 28.88
CA GLY A 161 17.60 13.34 27.94
C GLY A 161 16.41 12.49 28.39
N ILE A 162 15.72 11.84 27.47
CA ILE A 162 14.65 10.89 27.77
C ILE A 162 15.22 9.48 27.75
N GLU A 163 15.08 8.78 28.89
CA GLU A 163 15.36 7.35 29.02
C GLU A 163 14.07 6.59 29.39
N TRP A 164 13.97 5.34 28.99
CA TRP A 164 12.84 4.47 29.36
C TRP A 164 13.16 3.78 30.68
N ALA A 165 12.26 3.89 31.67
CA ALA A 165 12.43 3.28 32.98
C ALA A 165 11.36 2.19 33.23
N VAL A 166 11.78 1.06 33.80
CA VAL A 166 10.93 -0.03 34.25
C VAL A 166 10.62 0.17 35.72
N LEU A 167 9.37 0.50 36.06
CA LEU A 167 8.90 0.84 37.40
C LEU A 167 7.95 -0.23 37.92
N ASP A 168 8.14 -0.70 39.15
CA ASP A 168 7.20 -1.60 39.81
C ASP A 168 5.93 -0.83 40.20
N ALA A 169 4.76 -1.40 39.92
CA ALA A 169 3.48 -0.73 40.15
C ALA A 169 3.18 -0.40 41.61
N ASP A 170 3.68 -1.22 42.55
CA ASP A 170 3.52 -1.03 44.00
C ASP A 170 4.32 0.16 44.55
N ALA A 171 5.33 0.63 43.82
CA ALA A 171 6.09 1.84 44.10
C ALA A 171 5.41 3.13 43.66
N LEU A 172 4.31 3.02 42.91
CA LEU A 172 3.63 4.14 42.23
C LEU A 172 2.23 4.38 42.82
N GLU A 173 1.79 5.63 42.76
CA GLU A 173 0.38 5.97 43.00
C GLU A 173 -0.39 5.88 41.68
N ILE A 174 -1.26 4.87 41.55
CA ILE A 174 -2.05 4.60 40.33
C ILE A 174 -3.53 4.90 40.60
N ALA A 175 -4.05 5.94 39.97
CA ALA A 175 -5.42 6.39 40.10
C ALA A 175 -6.21 6.13 38.81
N PRO A 176 -7.22 5.26 38.79
CA PRO A 176 -7.99 4.97 37.56
C PRO A 176 -8.73 6.20 37.08
N LEU A 177 -8.78 6.34 35.73
CA LEU A 177 -9.49 7.41 35.02
C LEU A 177 -10.66 6.81 34.22
N ARG A 178 -11.73 7.61 34.07
CA ARG A 178 -12.84 7.24 33.21
C ARG A 178 -12.44 7.47 31.74
N SER A 179 -12.32 6.39 30.98
CA SER A 179 -11.98 6.42 29.56
C SER A 179 -13.21 6.44 28.65
N VAL A 180 -13.05 6.97 27.44
CA VAL A 180 -13.98 6.78 26.31
C VAL A 180 -13.98 5.31 25.86
N ASP A 181 -12.86 4.63 26.06
CA ASP A 181 -12.61 3.23 25.75
C ASP A 181 -12.58 2.40 27.07
N PRO A 182 -13.68 1.74 27.43
CA PRO A 182 -13.69 0.89 28.62
C PRO A 182 -12.94 -0.44 28.43
N LEU A 183 -12.66 -0.86 27.18
CA LEU A 183 -11.94 -2.10 26.89
C LEU A 183 -10.46 -2.02 27.33
N ARG A 184 -9.90 -0.81 27.39
CA ARG A 184 -8.55 -0.55 27.85
C ARG A 184 -8.58 0.52 28.95
N PRO A 185 -8.65 0.11 30.22
CA PRO A 185 -8.62 1.04 31.34
C PRO A 185 -7.38 1.92 31.30
N VAL A 186 -7.53 3.19 31.60
CA VAL A 186 -6.42 4.13 31.73
C VAL A 186 -6.30 4.65 33.14
N ALA A 187 -5.10 4.99 33.57
CA ALA A 187 -4.87 5.56 34.89
C ALA A 187 -3.92 6.75 34.83
N HIS A 188 -4.06 7.62 35.84
CA HIS A 188 -3.07 8.60 36.20
C HIS A 188 -2.04 7.94 37.14
N VAL A 189 -0.76 8.07 36.78
CA VAL A 189 0.36 7.43 37.53
C VAL A 189 1.25 8.55 38.07
N ARG A 190 1.60 8.44 39.38
CA ARG A 190 2.52 9.36 40.03
C ARG A 190 3.68 8.62 40.68
N ALA A 191 4.87 9.20 40.56
CA ALA A 191 6.08 8.78 41.25
C ALA A 191 6.48 9.86 42.25
N ASN A 192 6.52 9.48 43.54
CA ASN A 192 6.81 10.39 44.67
C ASN A 192 8.19 10.14 45.27
N GLY A 193 9.24 10.08 44.44
CA GLY A 193 10.60 9.78 44.84
C GLY A 193 10.87 8.27 44.83
N VAL A 194 10.52 7.64 43.71
CA VAL A 194 10.78 6.21 43.47
C VAL A 194 12.24 6.02 43.13
N GLU A 195 12.92 5.20 43.91
CA GLU A 195 14.33 4.87 43.71
C GLU A 195 14.44 3.64 42.81
N VAL A 196 15.23 3.76 41.71
CA VAL A 196 15.50 2.67 40.78
C VAL A 196 16.99 2.57 40.50
N GLY A 197 17.52 1.38 40.40
CA GLY A 197 18.90 1.13 39.97
C GLY A 197 19.07 1.31 38.45
N ALA A 198 20.33 1.44 38.01
CA ALA A 198 20.65 1.61 36.61
C ALA A 198 20.16 0.46 35.71
N GLU A 199 20.02 -0.75 36.27
CA GLU A 199 19.51 -1.95 35.59
C GLU A 199 18.01 -1.88 35.23
N ARG A 200 17.31 -0.89 35.78
CA ARG A 200 15.89 -0.61 35.45
C ARG A 200 15.75 0.49 34.37
N LEU A 201 16.84 1.04 33.89
CA LEU A 201 16.85 2.00 32.80
C LEU A 201 17.20 1.29 31.49
N LEU A 202 16.36 1.42 30.48
CA LEU A 202 16.58 0.81 29.17
C LEU A 202 17.54 1.65 28.32
N SER A 203 18.79 1.77 28.77
CA SER A 203 19.80 2.70 28.23
C SER A 203 20.22 2.38 26.79
N ASN A 204 20.02 1.15 26.31
CA ASN A 204 20.27 0.74 24.92
C ASN A 204 19.11 1.10 23.97
N VAL A 205 17.96 1.56 24.50
CA VAL A 205 16.80 1.95 23.72
C VAL A 205 16.69 3.47 23.68
N SER A 206 17.07 4.07 22.55
CA SER A 206 16.91 5.51 22.36
C SER A 206 15.42 5.92 22.45
N GLN A 207 15.17 7.19 22.73
CA GLN A 207 13.80 7.71 22.69
C GLN A 207 13.12 7.44 21.34
N ALA A 208 13.86 7.62 20.24
CA ALA A 208 13.35 7.38 18.88
C ALA A 208 13.02 5.91 18.65
N ALA A 209 13.91 4.98 19.04
CA ALA A 209 13.68 3.55 18.92
C ALA A 209 12.46 3.10 19.74
N GLY A 210 12.36 3.54 20.99
CA GLY A 210 11.22 3.21 21.85
C GLY A 210 9.90 3.74 21.27
N ARG A 211 9.86 4.98 20.81
CA ARG A 211 8.68 5.54 20.14
C ARG A 211 8.33 4.77 18.86
N ALA A 212 9.32 4.38 18.06
CA ALA A 212 9.09 3.61 16.84
C ALA A 212 8.47 2.24 17.13
N ILE A 213 8.98 1.50 18.12
CA ILE A 213 8.42 0.22 18.57
C ILE A 213 6.96 0.40 19.00
N ILE A 214 6.71 1.35 19.92
CA ILE A 214 5.35 1.60 20.45
C ILE A 214 4.39 1.93 19.32
N THR A 215 4.71 2.93 18.48
CA THR A 215 3.80 3.41 17.44
C THR A 215 3.56 2.37 16.35
N THR A 216 4.55 1.55 16.03
CA THR A 216 4.42 0.49 15.04
C THR A 216 3.49 -0.62 15.52
N LEU A 217 3.63 -1.06 16.77
CA LEU A 217 2.77 -2.10 17.34
C LEU A 217 1.34 -1.60 17.60
N LEU A 218 1.17 -0.34 18.04
CA LEU A 218 -0.16 0.30 18.07
C LEU A 218 -0.77 0.43 16.67
N SER A 219 0.04 0.67 15.64
CA SER A 219 -0.41 0.71 14.25
C SER A 219 -0.90 -0.65 13.75
N ALA A 220 -0.31 -1.75 14.22
CA ALA A 220 -0.80 -3.10 13.93
C ALA A 220 -2.20 -3.33 14.53
N GLU A 221 -2.45 -2.88 15.75
CA GLU A 221 -3.79 -2.92 16.36
C GLU A 221 -4.80 -2.08 15.55
N ALA A 222 -4.42 -0.87 15.16
CA ALA A 222 -5.26 0.02 14.35
C ALA A 222 -5.68 -0.62 13.03
N VAL A 223 -4.77 -1.32 12.35
CA VAL A 223 -5.08 -2.06 11.12
C VAL A 223 -6.10 -3.19 11.38
N GLY A 224 -6.00 -3.88 12.51
CA GLY A 224 -6.99 -4.88 12.93
C GLY A 224 -8.40 -4.29 13.05
N LEU A 225 -8.53 -3.15 13.71
CA LEU A 225 -9.80 -2.40 13.82
C LEU A 225 -10.35 -1.93 12.47
N ALA A 226 -9.48 -1.40 11.60
CA ALA A 226 -9.88 -0.98 10.26
C ALA A 226 -10.39 -2.16 9.41
N ARG A 227 -9.74 -3.33 9.52
CA ARG A 227 -10.13 -4.56 8.83
C ARG A 227 -11.49 -5.06 9.32
N TRP A 228 -11.71 -5.14 10.64
CA TRP A 228 -13.00 -5.52 11.18
C TRP A 228 -14.13 -4.61 10.68
N ALA A 229 -13.91 -3.30 10.73
CA ALA A 229 -14.90 -2.32 10.28
C ALA A 229 -15.24 -2.49 8.80
N THR A 230 -14.21 -2.76 7.96
CA THR A 230 -14.36 -2.99 6.53
C THR A 230 -15.16 -4.26 6.24
N ASP A 231 -14.82 -5.36 6.89
CA ASP A 231 -15.50 -6.65 6.73
C ASP A 231 -16.95 -6.55 7.18
N THR A 232 -17.19 -6.00 8.37
CA THR A 232 -18.53 -5.85 8.96
C THR A 232 -19.43 -4.97 8.09
N ALA A 233 -18.94 -3.84 7.60
CA ALA A 233 -19.70 -2.96 6.71
C ALA A 233 -20.02 -3.66 5.38
N SER A 234 -19.06 -4.39 4.83
CA SER A 234 -19.21 -5.08 3.55
C SER A 234 -20.21 -6.23 3.65
N GLU A 235 -20.14 -7.05 4.70
CA GLU A 235 -21.09 -8.14 4.92
C GLU A 235 -22.51 -7.60 5.13
N TYR A 236 -22.67 -6.55 5.93
CA TYR A 236 -23.96 -5.91 6.10
C TYR A 236 -24.53 -5.36 4.76
N ALA A 237 -23.68 -4.75 3.95
CA ALA A 237 -24.08 -4.20 2.64
C ALA A 237 -24.55 -5.27 1.64
N LYS A 238 -24.12 -6.54 1.79
CA LYS A 238 -24.54 -7.66 0.96
C LYS A 238 -25.97 -8.13 1.28
N ILE A 239 -26.37 -8.05 2.56
CA ILE A 239 -27.61 -8.67 3.05
C ILE A 239 -28.72 -7.67 3.37
N ARG A 240 -28.36 -6.41 3.73
CA ARG A 240 -29.36 -5.39 4.06
C ARG A 240 -30.05 -4.88 2.80
N GLU A 241 -31.36 -5.01 2.76
CA GLU A 241 -32.15 -4.50 1.64
C GLU A 241 -32.86 -3.18 1.97
N GLN A 242 -32.81 -2.25 1.04
CA GLN A 242 -33.61 -1.04 0.99
C GLN A 242 -33.93 -0.71 -0.46
N PHE A 243 -35.09 -0.11 -0.73
CA PHE A 243 -35.56 0.21 -2.08
C PHE A 243 -35.60 -1.04 -2.99
N GLY A 244 -35.91 -2.23 -2.40
CA GLY A 244 -36.09 -3.49 -3.11
C GLY A 244 -34.81 -4.21 -3.55
N ARG A 245 -33.64 -3.80 -3.05
CA ARG A 245 -32.36 -4.46 -3.34
C ARG A 245 -31.33 -4.29 -2.22
N PRO A 246 -30.28 -5.14 -2.17
CA PRO A 246 -29.18 -4.98 -1.23
C PRO A 246 -28.54 -3.60 -1.32
N ILE A 247 -28.22 -2.99 -0.16
CA ILE A 247 -27.66 -1.64 -0.15
C ILE A 247 -26.28 -1.56 -0.82
N GLY A 248 -25.53 -2.67 -0.88
CA GLY A 248 -24.26 -2.78 -1.59
C GLY A 248 -24.37 -2.66 -3.12
N GLN A 249 -25.56 -2.70 -3.71
CA GLN A 249 -25.78 -2.36 -5.11
C GLN A 249 -25.78 -0.85 -5.36
N PHE A 250 -26.10 -0.03 -4.34
CA PHE A 250 -26.03 1.43 -4.51
C PHE A 250 -24.58 1.89 -4.56
N GLN A 251 -24.22 2.59 -5.64
CA GLN A 251 -22.84 3.00 -5.92
C GLN A 251 -22.19 3.74 -4.73
N ALA A 252 -22.90 4.60 -4.04
CA ALA A 252 -22.39 5.35 -2.90
C ALA A 252 -21.95 4.43 -1.74
N ILE A 253 -22.72 3.38 -1.44
CA ILE A 253 -22.35 2.38 -0.40
C ILE A 253 -21.24 1.48 -0.91
N LYS A 254 -21.36 1.00 -2.16
CA LYS A 254 -20.34 0.18 -2.83
C LYS A 254 -18.98 0.86 -2.79
N HIS A 255 -18.90 2.14 -3.19
CA HIS A 255 -17.68 2.91 -3.19
C HIS A 255 -17.14 3.18 -1.79
N LYS A 256 -18.02 3.43 -0.81
CA LYS A 256 -17.60 3.59 0.59
C LYS A 256 -16.88 2.36 1.11
N CYS A 257 -17.41 1.15 0.89
CA CYS A 257 -16.74 -0.10 1.27
C CYS A 257 -15.41 -0.29 0.51
N ALA A 258 -15.37 0.07 -0.79
CA ALA A 258 -14.13 0.03 -1.57
C ALA A 258 -13.06 0.99 -1.06
N GLU A 259 -13.42 2.18 -0.60
CA GLU A 259 -12.49 3.13 0.04
C GLU A 259 -11.99 2.60 1.38
N MET A 260 -12.85 1.94 2.16
CA MET A 260 -12.46 1.33 3.43
C MET A 260 -11.38 0.27 3.22
N ILE A 261 -11.58 -0.68 2.30
CA ILE A 261 -10.54 -1.71 2.03
C ILE A 261 -9.26 -1.10 1.45
N ALA A 262 -9.35 -0.12 0.53
CA ALA A 262 -8.18 0.53 -0.03
C ALA A 262 -7.35 1.26 1.05
N THR A 263 -8.03 1.91 1.99
CA THR A 263 -7.40 2.60 3.13
C THR A 263 -6.76 1.61 4.10
N THR A 264 -7.45 0.50 4.41
CA THR A 264 -6.96 -0.58 5.27
C THR A 264 -5.72 -1.25 4.70
N GLU A 265 -5.74 -1.62 3.41
CA GLU A 265 -4.61 -2.28 2.74
C GLU A 265 -3.38 -1.37 2.66
N ARG A 266 -3.57 -0.07 2.39
CA ARG A 266 -2.49 0.92 2.41
C ARG A 266 -1.83 1.02 3.79
N ALA A 267 -2.63 1.11 4.85
CA ALA A 267 -2.14 1.16 6.22
C ALA A 267 -1.43 -0.14 6.61
N THR A 268 -1.96 -1.30 6.21
CA THR A 268 -1.36 -2.62 6.43
C THR A 268 0.04 -2.69 5.81
N ALA A 269 0.19 -2.24 4.56
CA ALA A 269 1.50 -2.24 3.90
C ALA A 269 2.52 -1.36 4.64
N ALA A 270 2.10 -0.20 5.13
CA ALA A 270 2.95 0.69 5.91
C ALA A 270 3.37 0.09 7.26
N VAL A 271 2.46 -0.61 7.95
CA VAL A 271 2.76 -1.28 9.23
C VAL A 271 3.77 -2.42 9.03
N TRP A 272 3.59 -3.26 8.00
CA TRP A 272 4.53 -4.35 7.73
C TRP A 272 5.92 -3.84 7.34
N ASP A 273 6.02 -2.73 6.62
CA ASP A 273 7.32 -2.09 6.34
C ASP A 273 7.97 -1.51 7.60
N ALA A 274 7.19 -0.89 8.48
CA ALA A 274 7.69 -0.34 9.73
C ALA A 274 8.22 -1.43 10.67
N VAL A 275 7.50 -2.53 10.82
CA VAL A 275 7.95 -3.68 11.63
C VAL A 275 9.27 -4.23 11.08
N ARG A 276 9.33 -4.46 9.78
CA ARG A 276 10.54 -4.95 9.11
C ARG A 276 11.72 -4.00 9.29
N ALA A 277 11.48 -2.68 9.19
CA ALA A 277 12.54 -1.69 9.39
C ALA A 277 13.09 -1.68 10.82
N ILE A 278 12.23 -1.98 11.82
CA ILE A 278 12.65 -2.11 13.23
C ILE A 278 13.45 -3.39 13.43
N ASP A 279 12.99 -4.54 12.91
CA ASP A 279 13.73 -5.81 12.99
C ASP A 279 15.13 -5.66 12.35
N GLU A 280 15.23 -5.04 11.16
CA GLU A 280 16.50 -4.77 10.48
C GLU A 280 17.43 -3.83 11.29
N ALA A 281 16.86 -2.85 12.01
CA ALA A 281 17.63 -1.95 12.87
C ALA A 281 18.14 -2.67 14.13
N ALA A 282 17.31 -3.54 14.72
CA ALA A 282 17.68 -4.34 15.88
C ALA A 282 18.81 -5.33 15.57
N GLU A 283 18.78 -6.00 14.40
CA GLU A 283 19.85 -6.89 13.92
C GLU A 283 21.21 -6.18 13.75
N LYS A 284 21.22 -4.84 13.62
CA LYS A 284 22.38 -3.99 13.47
C LYS A 284 22.73 -3.19 14.72
N ASP A 285 22.30 -3.66 15.88
CA ASP A 285 22.50 -2.99 17.18
C ASP A 285 22.07 -1.50 17.18
N TRP A 286 20.98 -1.19 16.47
CA TRP A 286 20.42 0.18 16.35
C TRP A 286 21.46 1.20 15.84
N ASP A 287 22.22 0.83 14.81
CA ASP A 287 23.21 1.70 14.19
C ASP A 287 22.59 3.07 13.87
N ASN A 288 23.09 4.12 14.53
CA ASN A 288 22.53 5.47 14.51
C ASN A 288 22.69 6.18 13.15
N GLU A 289 23.38 5.60 12.17
CA GLU A 289 23.50 6.17 10.83
C GLU A 289 22.24 6.00 9.97
N SER A 290 21.32 5.09 10.35
CA SER A 290 20.10 4.82 9.58
C SER A 290 18.84 5.28 10.33
N THR A 291 18.18 6.31 9.81
CA THR A 291 16.85 6.80 10.27
C THR A 291 15.67 6.07 9.57
N HIS A 292 15.96 4.97 8.87
CA HIS A 292 14.94 4.27 8.06
C HIS A 292 13.80 3.70 8.89
N PHE A 293 14.08 3.16 10.08
CA PHE A 293 13.05 2.65 10.98
C PHE A 293 12.17 3.78 11.54
N GLU A 294 12.75 4.95 11.84
CA GLU A 294 12.00 6.12 12.29
C GLU A 294 11.05 6.62 11.20
N PHE A 295 11.53 6.69 9.96
CA PHE A 295 10.72 7.07 8.82
C PHE A 295 9.54 6.11 8.62
N ALA A 296 9.81 4.80 8.58
CA ALA A 296 8.79 3.79 8.37
C ALA A 296 7.75 3.77 9.51
N ALA A 297 8.18 3.88 10.77
CA ALA A 297 7.30 3.99 11.92
C ALA A 297 6.42 5.25 11.87
N ALA A 298 6.98 6.39 11.47
CA ALA A 298 6.22 7.64 11.31
C ALA A 298 5.21 7.55 10.16
N VAL A 299 5.54 6.87 9.06
CA VAL A 299 4.60 6.56 7.96
C VAL A 299 3.44 5.71 8.48
N ALA A 300 3.71 4.63 9.21
CA ALA A 300 2.69 3.77 9.80
C ALA A 300 1.81 4.54 10.79
N ALA A 301 2.41 5.33 11.69
CA ALA A 301 1.70 6.16 12.67
C ALA A 301 0.88 7.31 12.02
N THR A 302 1.23 7.74 10.82
CA THR A 302 0.44 8.71 10.04
C THR A 302 -0.80 8.04 9.44
N LEU A 303 -0.69 6.82 8.93
CA LEU A 303 -1.72 6.18 8.11
C LEU A 303 -2.65 5.25 8.89
N ALA A 304 -2.13 4.45 9.83
CA ALA A 304 -2.92 3.39 10.46
C ALA A 304 -4.00 3.91 11.43
N PRO A 305 -3.73 4.85 12.35
CA PRO A 305 -4.78 5.40 13.21
C PRO A 305 -5.85 6.15 12.42
N ALA A 306 -5.46 6.86 11.34
CA ALA A 306 -6.39 7.52 10.45
C ALA A 306 -7.28 6.52 9.69
N ALA A 307 -6.73 5.39 9.27
CA ALA A 307 -7.47 4.29 8.65
C ALA A 307 -8.48 3.67 9.62
N ALA A 308 -8.07 3.34 10.85
CA ALA A 308 -8.97 2.81 11.87
C ALA A 308 -10.14 3.76 12.16
N GLN A 309 -9.84 5.05 12.37
CA GLN A 309 -10.87 6.05 12.64
C GLN A 309 -11.82 6.21 11.46
N ARG A 310 -11.33 6.31 10.24
CA ARG A 310 -12.16 6.46 9.05
C ARG A 310 -13.03 5.23 8.81
N CYS A 311 -12.46 4.02 8.87
CA CYS A 311 -13.19 2.79 8.61
C CYS A 311 -14.26 2.53 9.67
N THR A 312 -14.00 2.76 10.96
CA THR A 312 -15.02 2.59 12.01
C THR A 312 -16.15 3.61 11.90
N GLN A 313 -15.87 4.87 11.52
CA GLN A 313 -16.89 5.87 11.21
C GLN A 313 -17.75 5.48 10.01
N ASP A 314 -17.10 5.03 8.93
CA ASP A 314 -17.81 4.60 7.71
C ASP A 314 -18.62 3.31 7.95
N CYS A 315 -18.16 2.41 8.82
CA CYS A 315 -18.90 1.24 9.26
C CYS A 315 -20.21 1.65 9.95
N ILE A 316 -20.18 2.60 10.89
CA ILE A 316 -21.38 3.16 11.51
C ILE A 316 -22.31 3.74 10.43
N GLN A 317 -21.77 4.51 9.50
CA GLN A 317 -22.56 5.14 8.43
C GLN A 317 -23.23 4.13 7.51
N VAL A 318 -22.55 3.02 7.15
CA VAL A 318 -23.11 1.94 6.32
C VAL A 318 -24.25 1.21 7.03
N HIS A 319 -24.10 0.99 8.35
CA HIS A 319 -25.16 0.37 9.15
C HIS A 319 -26.35 1.31 9.39
N GLY A 320 -26.16 2.63 9.28
CA GLY A 320 -27.22 3.62 9.52
C GLY A 320 -27.66 3.63 10.98
N GLY A 321 -28.96 3.74 11.23
CA GLY A 321 -29.50 3.90 12.61
C GLY A 321 -29.07 2.82 13.58
N ILE A 322 -29.00 1.55 13.16
CA ILE A 322 -28.57 0.45 14.02
C ILE A 322 -27.11 0.60 14.47
N GLY A 323 -26.23 1.05 13.57
CA GLY A 323 -24.82 1.29 13.90
C GLY A 323 -24.56 2.40 14.91
N PHE A 324 -25.58 3.22 15.24
CA PHE A 324 -25.50 4.25 16.26
C PHE A 324 -26.06 3.79 17.61
N THR A 325 -26.63 2.59 17.69
CA THR A 325 -27.19 2.09 18.92
C THR A 325 -26.14 1.49 19.86
N TRP A 326 -26.47 1.44 21.15
CA TRP A 326 -25.60 0.89 22.19
C TRP A 326 -25.40 -0.63 22.03
N GLU A 327 -26.39 -1.32 21.51
CA GLU A 327 -26.41 -2.76 21.34
C GLU A 327 -25.58 -3.27 20.18
N HIS A 328 -25.18 -2.38 19.23
CA HIS A 328 -24.43 -2.79 18.05
C HIS A 328 -22.92 -2.71 18.29
N ASP A 329 -22.15 -3.68 17.81
CA ASP A 329 -20.71 -3.79 18.01
C ASP A 329 -19.92 -2.56 17.51
N THR A 330 -20.42 -1.83 16.51
CA THR A 330 -19.80 -0.58 16.03
C THR A 330 -19.55 0.43 17.13
N ASN A 331 -20.39 0.48 18.16
CA ASN A 331 -20.20 1.33 19.33
C ASN A 331 -18.91 0.95 20.09
N VAL A 332 -18.70 -0.34 20.32
CA VAL A 332 -17.51 -0.89 21.00
C VAL A 332 -16.24 -0.55 20.22
N TYR A 333 -16.22 -0.92 18.95
CA TYR A 333 -15.06 -0.73 18.07
C TYR A 333 -14.71 0.74 17.86
N TYR A 334 -15.71 1.60 17.71
CA TYR A 334 -15.45 3.03 17.56
C TYR A 334 -14.85 3.65 18.82
N ARG A 335 -15.36 3.28 20.00
CA ARG A 335 -14.80 3.73 21.29
C ARG A 335 -13.37 3.25 21.47
N HIS A 336 -13.10 1.99 21.19
CA HIS A 336 -11.76 1.43 21.23
C HIS A 336 -10.81 2.15 20.27
N THR A 337 -11.26 2.42 19.04
CA THR A 337 -10.50 3.23 18.06
C THR A 337 -10.17 4.62 18.60
N LEU A 338 -11.12 5.30 19.25
CA LEU A 338 -10.86 6.64 19.82
C LEU A 338 -9.81 6.59 20.96
N GLY A 339 -9.85 5.58 21.81
CA GLY A 339 -8.85 5.36 22.86
C GLY A 339 -7.47 5.08 22.26
N LEU A 340 -7.42 4.22 21.24
CA LEU A 340 -6.18 3.90 20.53
C LEU A 340 -5.59 5.14 19.82
N VAL A 341 -6.39 5.91 19.07
CA VAL A 341 -5.94 7.14 18.41
C VAL A 341 -5.40 8.15 19.41
N ALA A 342 -6.03 8.27 20.58
CA ALA A 342 -5.53 9.13 21.65
C ALA A 342 -4.15 8.66 22.19
N ALA A 343 -3.89 7.35 22.22
CA ALA A 343 -2.60 6.80 22.66
C ALA A 343 -1.44 7.14 21.72
N PHE A 344 -1.71 7.42 20.45
CA PHE A 344 -0.68 7.92 19.50
C PHE A 344 -0.22 9.35 19.79
N GLY A 345 -1.00 10.14 20.53
CA GLY A 345 -0.72 11.57 20.68
C GLY A 345 -1.10 12.39 19.43
N ARG A 346 -0.25 13.32 19.05
CA ARG A 346 -0.55 14.28 17.97
C ARG A 346 -0.12 13.76 16.61
N SER A 347 -1.07 13.52 15.70
CA SER A 347 -0.79 13.08 14.34
C SER A 347 0.13 14.03 13.53
N THR A 348 0.15 15.32 13.89
CA THR A 348 1.02 16.32 13.27
C THR A 348 2.50 16.07 13.53
N GLU A 349 2.86 15.45 14.66
CA GLU A 349 4.25 15.11 14.99
C GLU A 349 4.81 14.05 14.02
N TYR A 350 4.03 13.02 13.71
CA TYR A 350 4.44 11.98 12.76
C TYR A 350 4.54 12.50 11.32
N ARG A 351 3.60 13.38 10.91
CA ARG A 351 3.66 14.02 9.60
C ARG A 351 4.89 14.92 9.47
N GLN A 352 5.23 15.66 10.53
CA GLN A 352 6.45 16.45 10.58
C GLN A 352 7.69 15.54 10.51
N GLN A 353 7.72 14.44 11.26
CA GLN A 353 8.84 13.50 11.25
C GLN A 353 9.03 12.86 9.86
N VAL A 354 7.94 12.48 9.16
CA VAL A 354 8.01 11.99 7.78
C VAL A 354 8.63 13.03 6.86
N PHE A 355 8.19 14.29 6.97
CA PHE A 355 8.73 15.39 6.18
C PHE A 355 10.21 15.60 6.45
N ASP A 356 10.59 15.77 7.72
CA ASP A 356 11.97 16.07 8.14
C ASP A 356 12.93 14.95 7.72
N THR A 357 12.56 13.68 7.96
CA THR A 357 13.40 12.54 7.59
C THR A 357 13.55 12.43 6.08
N ALA A 358 12.44 12.51 5.33
CA ALA A 358 12.47 12.38 3.87
C ALA A 358 13.32 13.45 3.18
N THR A 359 13.33 14.68 3.73
CA THR A 359 14.04 15.81 3.13
C THR A 359 15.50 15.93 3.61
N ALA A 360 15.82 15.46 4.82
CA ALA A 360 17.16 15.56 5.38
C ALA A 360 18.05 14.34 5.09
N THR A 361 17.55 13.13 5.32
CA THR A 361 18.32 11.88 5.21
C THR A 361 17.85 10.97 4.08
N GLY A 362 16.69 11.27 3.49
CA GLY A 362 16.07 10.49 2.46
C GLY A 362 15.04 9.49 2.99
N MET A 363 14.22 8.98 2.08
CA MET A 363 13.23 7.95 2.38
C MET A 363 13.91 6.58 2.53
N ARG A 364 13.26 5.67 3.26
CA ARG A 364 13.66 4.27 3.30
C ARG A 364 13.68 3.68 1.89
N PRO A 365 14.79 3.03 1.46
CA PRO A 365 14.85 2.30 0.22
C PRO A 365 13.84 1.14 0.23
N LEU A 366 13.19 0.92 -0.91
CA LEU A 366 12.25 -0.17 -1.11
C LEU A 366 12.89 -1.24 -1.98
N ASP A 367 13.82 -2.00 -1.40
CA ASP A 367 14.45 -3.11 -2.06
C ASP A 367 13.74 -4.42 -1.71
N ILE A 368 13.58 -5.27 -2.71
CA ILE A 368 13.10 -6.64 -2.51
C ILE A 368 14.33 -7.48 -2.20
N ASP A 369 14.47 -7.88 -0.94
CA ASP A 369 15.48 -8.86 -0.54
C ASP A 369 15.06 -10.23 -1.08
N LEU A 370 15.88 -10.77 -1.94
CA LEU A 370 15.70 -12.09 -2.47
C LEU A 370 16.53 -13.08 -1.65
N ASP A 371 16.10 -14.35 -1.67
CA ASP A 371 16.81 -15.44 -1.02
C ASP A 371 18.30 -15.45 -1.43
N PRO A 372 19.25 -15.70 -0.49
CA PRO A 372 20.67 -15.86 -0.80
C PRO A 372 20.97 -16.84 -1.94
N ASP A 373 20.12 -17.83 -2.16
CA ASP A 373 20.22 -18.76 -3.28
C ASP A 373 20.13 -18.07 -4.66
N THR A 374 19.63 -16.84 -4.71
CA THR A 374 19.57 -16.04 -5.94
C THR A 374 20.90 -15.38 -6.32
N GLU A 375 21.93 -15.42 -5.46
CA GLU A 375 23.20 -14.71 -5.73
C GLU A 375 23.94 -15.26 -6.97
N LYS A 376 23.84 -16.56 -7.22
CA LYS A 376 24.38 -17.15 -8.46
C LYS A 376 23.68 -16.59 -9.70
N LEU A 377 22.35 -16.54 -9.69
CA LEU A 377 21.55 -15.95 -10.75
C LEU A 377 21.89 -14.46 -10.93
N ARG A 378 22.04 -13.73 -9.82
CA ARG A 378 22.42 -12.33 -9.82
C ARG A 378 23.78 -12.10 -10.48
N ALA A 379 24.78 -12.93 -10.15
CA ALA A 379 26.11 -12.83 -10.74
C ALA A 379 26.11 -13.13 -12.26
N GLU A 380 25.31 -14.10 -12.71
CA GLU A 380 25.11 -14.40 -14.11
C GLU A 380 24.50 -13.22 -14.86
N ILE A 381 23.38 -12.68 -14.38
CA ILE A 381 22.69 -11.53 -14.98
C ILE A 381 23.57 -10.28 -14.96
N ARG A 382 24.28 -10.02 -13.87
CA ARG A 382 25.26 -8.92 -13.78
C ARG A 382 26.33 -8.99 -14.86
N SER A 383 26.84 -10.19 -15.12
CA SER A 383 27.82 -10.42 -16.19
C SER A 383 27.23 -10.13 -17.58
N GLU A 384 26.02 -10.61 -17.86
CA GLU A 384 25.31 -10.34 -19.11
C GLU A 384 25.02 -8.85 -19.30
N VAL A 385 24.56 -8.16 -18.25
CA VAL A 385 24.31 -6.71 -18.27
C VAL A 385 25.62 -5.92 -18.51
N ALA A 386 26.73 -6.35 -17.92
CA ALA A 386 28.03 -5.75 -18.16
C ALA A 386 28.49 -5.93 -19.63
N ALA A 387 28.25 -7.10 -20.22
CA ALA A 387 28.51 -7.35 -21.64
C ALA A 387 27.64 -6.44 -22.53
N LEU A 388 26.35 -6.30 -22.24
CA LEU A 388 25.46 -5.37 -22.96
C LEU A 388 25.94 -3.92 -22.84
N LYS A 389 26.42 -3.52 -21.66
CA LYS A 389 26.95 -2.15 -21.45
C LYS A 389 28.14 -1.83 -22.34
N ALA A 390 28.97 -2.82 -22.67
CA ALA A 390 30.14 -2.68 -23.52
C ALA A 390 29.79 -2.48 -25.00
N ILE A 391 28.57 -2.83 -25.43
CA ILE A 391 28.11 -2.66 -26.82
C ILE A 391 27.77 -1.16 -27.06
N PRO A 392 28.16 -0.57 -28.20
CA PRO A 392 27.81 0.83 -28.52
C PRO A 392 26.31 1.05 -28.76
N GLY A 393 25.82 2.19 -28.38
CA GLY A 393 24.53 2.87 -28.61
C GLY A 393 23.40 2.04 -29.26
N GLU A 394 23.25 2.15 -30.58
CA GLU A 394 22.16 1.47 -31.31
C GLU A 394 22.32 -0.05 -31.34
N ASP A 395 23.54 -0.57 -31.48
CA ASP A 395 23.79 -2.02 -31.46
C ASP A 395 23.41 -2.63 -30.11
N ARG A 396 23.53 -1.87 -29.03
CA ARG A 396 23.06 -2.27 -27.69
C ARG A 396 21.55 -2.45 -27.65
N LYS A 397 20.80 -1.55 -28.27
CA LYS A 397 19.33 -1.67 -28.34
C LYS A 397 18.92 -2.95 -29.05
N VAL A 398 19.59 -3.26 -30.16
CA VAL A 398 19.38 -4.52 -30.91
C VAL A 398 19.71 -5.73 -30.03
N ALA A 399 20.87 -5.73 -29.38
CA ALA A 399 21.28 -6.82 -28.52
C ALA A 399 20.31 -7.04 -27.31
N ILE A 400 19.79 -5.95 -26.75
CA ILE A 400 18.76 -6.02 -25.68
C ILE A 400 17.46 -6.63 -26.25
N ALA A 401 17.03 -6.22 -27.43
CA ALA A 401 15.84 -6.73 -28.09
C ALA A 401 15.95 -8.24 -28.42
N GLU A 402 17.03 -8.63 -29.08
CA GLU A 402 17.28 -10.00 -29.51
C GLU A 402 17.58 -10.94 -28.33
N GLY A 403 18.16 -10.43 -27.25
CA GLY A 403 18.41 -11.17 -26.02
C GLY A 403 17.17 -11.40 -25.15
N GLY A 404 15.99 -10.94 -25.55
CA GLY A 404 14.73 -11.09 -24.80
C GLY A 404 14.65 -10.26 -23.52
N TRP A 405 15.47 -9.19 -23.40
CA TRP A 405 15.56 -8.36 -22.20
C TRP A 405 14.48 -7.29 -22.09
N VAL A 406 13.76 -7.00 -23.16
CA VAL A 406 12.76 -5.93 -23.19
C VAL A 406 11.59 -6.26 -22.26
N LEU A 407 11.00 -7.44 -22.43
CA LEU A 407 9.95 -8.01 -21.60
C LEU A 407 10.33 -9.45 -21.22
N PRO A 408 11.20 -9.62 -20.22
CA PRO A 408 11.86 -10.91 -19.96
C PRO A 408 10.90 -12.03 -19.54
N TYR A 409 9.70 -11.72 -19.03
CA TYR A 409 8.68 -12.70 -18.66
C TYR A 409 8.02 -13.40 -19.86
N LEU A 410 8.12 -12.84 -21.06
CA LEU A 410 7.55 -13.49 -22.24
C LEU A 410 8.24 -14.83 -22.54
N PRO A 411 7.49 -15.79 -23.13
CA PRO A 411 8.07 -17.05 -23.52
C PRO A 411 9.14 -16.87 -24.62
N GLN A 412 10.10 -17.79 -24.67
CA GLN A 412 11.05 -17.84 -25.79
C GLN A 412 10.34 -18.08 -27.12
N PRO A 413 10.79 -17.49 -28.22
CA PRO A 413 11.99 -16.66 -28.37
C PRO A 413 11.76 -15.17 -28.08
N TRP A 414 10.56 -14.74 -27.68
CA TRP A 414 10.14 -13.34 -27.55
C TRP A 414 10.61 -12.67 -26.26
N GLY A 415 10.94 -13.46 -25.26
CA GLY A 415 11.50 -13.08 -23.98
C GLY A 415 12.43 -14.16 -23.48
N ARG A 416 12.69 -14.18 -22.19
CA ARG A 416 13.59 -15.14 -21.53
C ARG A 416 12.81 -16.23 -20.78
N ALA A 417 11.48 -16.20 -20.80
CA ALA A 417 10.59 -16.98 -19.93
C ALA A 417 10.96 -16.80 -18.44
N ALA A 418 11.42 -15.60 -18.10
CA ALA A 418 11.96 -15.29 -16.79
C ALA A 418 10.86 -15.44 -15.72
N THR A 419 11.19 -16.23 -14.72
CA THR A 419 10.37 -16.32 -13.50
C THR A 419 10.24 -14.95 -12.84
N PRO A 420 9.27 -14.74 -12.00
CA PRO A 420 9.13 -13.47 -11.30
C PRO A 420 10.39 -13.07 -10.50
N VAL A 421 11.07 -14.02 -9.83
CA VAL A 421 12.36 -13.78 -9.14
C VAL A 421 13.42 -13.30 -10.13
N GLU A 422 13.58 -13.98 -11.28
CA GLU A 422 14.50 -13.56 -12.33
C GLU A 422 14.19 -12.16 -12.86
N GLN A 423 12.90 -11.78 -13.00
CA GLN A 423 12.50 -10.44 -13.44
C GLN A 423 12.96 -9.36 -12.46
N ILE A 424 12.90 -9.61 -11.15
CA ILE A 424 13.38 -8.67 -10.14
C ILE A 424 14.90 -8.55 -10.23
N VAL A 425 15.63 -9.67 -10.27
CA VAL A 425 17.09 -9.65 -10.41
C VAL A 425 17.50 -8.91 -11.68
N ILE A 426 16.84 -9.18 -12.80
CA ILE A 426 17.08 -8.47 -14.07
C ILE A 426 16.86 -6.95 -13.89
N SER A 427 15.76 -6.56 -13.25
CA SER A 427 15.46 -5.14 -13.04
C SER A 427 16.50 -4.45 -12.16
N GLN A 428 16.91 -5.09 -11.07
CA GLN A 428 17.94 -4.58 -10.16
C GLN A 428 19.31 -4.46 -10.84
N GLU A 429 19.74 -5.50 -11.58
CA GLU A 429 21.05 -5.48 -12.23
C GLU A 429 21.10 -4.51 -13.42
N PHE A 430 20.00 -4.34 -14.18
CA PHE A 430 19.91 -3.30 -15.20
C PHE A 430 19.98 -1.89 -14.60
N GLY A 431 19.32 -1.67 -13.45
CA GLY A 431 19.40 -0.42 -12.70
C GLY A 431 20.82 -0.14 -12.20
N THR A 432 21.44 -1.08 -11.49
CA THR A 432 22.81 -0.98 -10.97
C THR A 432 23.84 -0.82 -12.10
N GLY A 433 23.69 -1.56 -13.21
CA GLY A 433 24.52 -1.45 -14.37
C GLY A 433 24.32 -0.15 -15.17
N ARG A 434 23.27 0.60 -14.87
CA ARG A 434 22.84 1.80 -15.63
C ARG A 434 22.67 1.51 -17.12
N VAL A 435 22.10 0.35 -17.44
CA VAL A 435 21.71 -0.05 -18.79
C VAL A 435 20.21 0.16 -18.96
N LYS A 436 19.84 1.09 -19.83
CA LYS A 436 18.42 1.38 -20.09
C LYS A 436 17.84 0.38 -21.09
N ARG A 437 16.74 -0.27 -20.71
CA ARG A 437 15.92 -1.04 -21.65
C ARG A 437 15.08 -0.10 -22.52
N PRO A 438 14.74 -0.46 -23.78
CA PRO A 438 13.85 0.32 -24.61
C PRO A 438 12.50 0.54 -23.93
N ASN A 439 11.99 1.77 -23.94
CA ASN A 439 10.64 2.05 -23.48
C ASN A 439 9.66 1.68 -24.59
N MET A 440 8.81 0.70 -24.33
CA MET A 440 7.83 0.20 -25.30
C MET A 440 6.57 1.08 -25.39
N GLY A 441 6.32 1.95 -24.42
CA GLY A 441 5.10 2.76 -24.40
C GLY A 441 3.85 1.87 -24.54
N ILE A 442 2.96 2.25 -25.47
CA ILE A 442 1.72 1.50 -25.75
C ILE A 442 2.00 0.06 -26.22
N ALA A 443 3.12 -0.20 -26.89
CA ALA A 443 3.46 -1.54 -27.33
C ALA A 443 3.60 -2.54 -26.17
N ALA A 444 4.02 -2.09 -24.98
CA ALA A 444 4.11 -2.94 -23.80
C ALA A 444 2.77 -3.61 -23.43
N TRP A 445 1.65 -2.98 -23.74
CA TRP A 445 0.29 -3.52 -23.50
C TRP A 445 -0.16 -4.48 -24.58
N LEU A 446 0.33 -4.29 -25.83
CA LEU A 446 -0.09 -5.04 -27.01
C LEU A 446 0.74 -6.30 -27.24
N ILE A 447 2.03 -6.25 -26.94
CA ILE A 447 2.95 -7.37 -27.13
C ILE A 447 2.46 -8.66 -26.49
N PRO A 448 1.99 -8.67 -25.23
CA PRO A 448 1.45 -9.90 -24.60
C PRO A 448 0.27 -10.49 -25.35
N SER A 449 -0.59 -9.63 -25.95
CA SER A 449 -1.73 -10.08 -26.74
C SER A 449 -1.29 -10.65 -28.09
N ILE A 450 -0.30 -10.08 -28.75
CA ILE A 450 0.26 -10.64 -29.99
C ILE A 450 0.93 -12.00 -29.71
N VAL A 451 1.64 -12.12 -28.60
CA VAL A 451 2.29 -13.38 -28.20
C VAL A 451 1.25 -14.46 -27.90
N ALA A 452 0.15 -14.12 -27.21
CA ALA A 452 -0.85 -15.09 -26.79
C ALA A 452 -1.81 -15.51 -27.92
N TYR A 453 -2.20 -14.59 -28.80
CA TYR A 453 -3.27 -14.79 -29.76
C TYR A 453 -2.84 -14.67 -31.24
N GLY A 454 -1.61 -14.20 -31.50
CA GLY A 454 -1.11 -14.04 -32.85
C GLY A 454 -0.67 -15.35 -33.50
N THR A 455 -0.77 -15.41 -34.84
CA THR A 455 -0.15 -16.48 -35.63
C THR A 455 1.38 -16.34 -35.60
N GLU A 456 2.10 -17.39 -35.98
CA GLU A 456 3.57 -17.29 -36.01
C GLU A 456 4.05 -16.26 -37.03
N GLU A 457 3.35 -16.10 -38.14
CA GLU A 457 3.64 -15.05 -39.15
C GLU A 457 3.43 -13.65 -38.56
N GLN A 458 2.35 -13.43 -37.80
CA GLN A 458 2.12 -12.16 -37.10
C GLN A 458 3.19 -11.87 -36.06
N LYS A 459 3.57 -12.87 -35.25
CA LYS A 459 4.63 -12.73 -34.24
C LYS A 459 5.96 -12.37 -34.88
N GLN A 460 6.36 -13.10 -35.94
CA GLN A 460 7.61 -12.83 -36.68
C GLN A 460 7.61 -11.47 -37.38
N ARG A 461 6.47 -11.04 -37.88
CA ARG A 461 6.33 -9.75 -38.57
C ARG A 461 6.42 -8.56 -37.62
N PHE A 462 5.80 -8.66 -36.44
CA PHE A 462 5.57 -7.49 -35.59
C PHE A 462 6.47 -7.42 -34.35
N LEU A 463 6.80 -8.54 -33.70
CA LEU A 463 7.51 -8.49 -32.42
C LEU A 463 8.97 -8.02 -32.55
N PRO A 464 9.83 -8.58 -33.46
CA PRO A 464 11.22 -8.16 -33.54
C PRO A 464 11.39 -6.65 -33.82
N PRO A 465 10.73 -6.05 -34.83
CA PRO A 465 10.86 -4.63 -35.08
C PRO A 465 10.24 -3.76 -33.98
N THR A 466 9.22 -4.26 -33.25
CA THR A 466 8.67 -3.57 -32.08
C THR A 466 9.70 -3.53 -30.95
N PHE A 467 10.34 -4.66 -30.63
CA PHE A 467 11.36 -4.71 -29.58
C PHE A 467 12.57 -3.80 -29.87
N ARG A 468 12.92 -3.62 -31.15
CA ARG A 468 13.97 -2.67 -31.57
C ARG A 468 13.51 -1.20 -31.60
N GLY A 469 12.20 -0.95 -31.36
CA GLY A 469 11.63 0.40 -31.39
C GLY A 469 11.40 0.95 -32.80
N GLU A 470 11.42 0.10 -33.85
CA GLU A 470 11.17 0.45 -35.24
C GLU A 470 9.67 0.64 -35.53
N ILE A 471 8.81 -0.06 -34.79
CA ILE A 471 7.34 0.07 -34.81
C ILE A 471 6.86 0.76 -33.58
N ILE A 472 6.20 1.89 -33.74
CA ILE A 472 5.44 2.58 -32.71
C ILE A 472 3.96 2.20 -32.87
N TRP A 473 3.33 1.80 -31.77
CA TRP A 473 1.94 1.37 -31.74
C TRP A 473 1.03 2.41 -31.09
N CYS A 474 -0.22 2.44 -31.52
CA CYS A 474 -1.31 3.10 -30.80
C CYS A 474 -2.48 2.15 -30.54
N GLN A 475 -3.30 2.49 -29.56
CA GLN A 475 -4.47 1.72 -29.16
C GLN A 475 -5.76 2.40 -29.64
N LEU A 476 -6.48 1.77 -30.58
CA LEU A 476 -7.68 2.27 -31.21
C LEU A 476 -8.93 1.61 -30.63
N PHE A 477 -9.21 1.87 -29.33
CA PHE A 477 -10.29 1.22 -28.60
C PHE A 477 -11.48 2.16 -28.42
N SER A 478 -11.31 3.25 -27.69
CA SER A 478 -12.40 4.16 -27.32
C SER A 478 -13.01 4.90 -28.50
N GLU A 479 -14.32 5.16 -28.40
CA GLU A 479 -15.10 5.95 -29.37
C GLU A 479 -15.79 7.11 -28.63
N PRO A 480 -16.27 8.16 -29.34
CA PRO A 480 -17.01 9.24 -28.70
C PRO A 480 -18.20 8.78 -27.84
N GLY A 481 -18.84 7.66 -28.22
CA GLY A 481 -19.97 7.05 -27.48
C GLY A 481 -19.61 5.83 -26.65
N ALA A 482 -18.36 5.36 -26.63
CA ALA A 482 -17.94 4.13 -25.97
C ALA A 482 -16.56 4.29 -25.32
N GLY A 483 -16.53 4.80 -24.10
CA GLY A 483 -15.33 4.93 -23.26
C GLY A 483 -15.31 3.84 -22.19
N SER A 484 -15.82 4.12 -20.97
CA SER A 484 -15.93 3.12 -19.89
C SER A 484 -16.76 1.91 -20.28
N ASP A 485 -17.82 2.11 -21.09
CA ASP A 485 -18.61 1.06 -21.71
C ASP A 485 -18.05 0.68 -23.10
N LEU A 486 -16.78 0.25 -23.10
CA LEU A 486 -16.03 -0.06 -24.32
C LEU A 486 -16.74 -1.07 -25.23
N ALA A 487 -17.42 -2.06 -24.66
CA ALA A 487 -18.13 -3.08 -25.43
C ALA A 487 -19.30 -2.52 -26.27
N SER A 488 -19.72 -1.28 -26.06
CA SER A 488 -20.72 -0.57 -26.89
C SER A 488 -20.14 0.11 -28.13
N LEU A 489 -18.88 -0.17 -28.49
CA LEU A 489 -18.24 0.36 -29.69
C LEU A 489 -19.04 0.06 -30.96
N THR A 490 -19.01 1.00 -31.88
CA THR A 490 -19.81 1.02 -33.14
C THR A 490 -18.97 1.00 -34.42
N THR A 491 -17.65 1.18 -34.34
CA THR A 491 -16.76 1.01 -35.50
C THR A 491 -17.05 -0.33 -36.16
N LYS A 492 -17.49 -0.29 -37.43
CA LYS A 492 -18.00 -1.45 -38.15
C LYS A 492 -16.90 -2.08 -39.00
N ALA A 493 -16.82 -3.40 -38.97
CA ALA A 493 -16.01 -4.18 -39.89
C ALA A 493 -16.95 -5.09 -40.72
N THR A 494 -16.93 -4.94 -42.04
CA THR A 494 -17.73 -5.72 -42.96
C THR A 494 -16.83 -6.68 -43.72
N LYS A 495 -17.16 -7.99 -43.68
CA LYS A 495 -16.41 -9.01 -44.42
C LYS A 495 -16.54 -8.79 -45.93
N VAL A 496 -15.40 -8.84 -46.60
CA VAL A 496 -15.27 -8.79 -48.09
C VAL A 496 -14.30 -9.88 -48.51
N ASP A 497 -14.09 -10.02 -49.80
CA ASP A 497 -13.14 -11.01 -50.32
C ASP A 497 -11.72 -10.69 -49.86
N GLY A 498 -11.06 -11.66 -49.20
CA GLY A 498 -9.71 -11.57 -48.73
C GLY A 498 -9.50 -10.68 -47.47
N GLY A 499 -10.56 -10.12 -46.88
CA GLY A 499 -10.39 -9.25 -45.71
C GLY A 499 -11.66 -8.55 -45.24
N TRP A 500 -11.48 -7.36 -44.70
CA TRP A 500 -12.52 -6.56 -44.03
C TRP A 500 -12.47 -5.11 -44.47
N ARG A 501 -13.63 -4.50 -44.69
CA ARG A 501 -13.80 -3.06 -44.87
C ARG A 501 -14.23 -2.46 -43.52
N ILE A 502 -13.44 -1.51 -43.02
CA ILE A 502 -13.65 -0.94 -41.69
C ILE A 502 -13.98 0.54 -41.80
N THR A 503 -15.05 0.96 -41.13
CA THR A 503 -15.49 2.36 -41.06
C THR A 503 -15.87 2.71 -39.63
N GLY A 504 -15.35 3.83 -39.11
CA GLY A 504 -15.66 4.32 -37.78
C GLY A 504 -14.76 5.48 -37.33
N GLN A 505 -14.82 5.76 -36.04
CA GLN A 505 -14.05 6.82 -35.42
C GLN A 505 -13.53 6.36 -34.05
N LYS A 506 -12.26 6.57 -33.80
CA LYS A 506 -11.64 6.34 -32.50
C LYS A 506 -11.16 7.67 -31.90
N ILE A 507 -11.17 7.73 -30.57
CA ILE A 507 -10.80 8.94 -29.83
C ILE A 507 -9.87 8.59 -28.66
N TRP A 508 -9.19 9.55 -28.10
CA TRP A 508 -8.23 9.40 -27.01
C TRP A 508 -7.05 8.50 -27.37
N THR A 509 -6.70 8.45 -28.65
CA THR A 509 -5.61 7.60 -29.15
C THR A 509 -4.26 8.27 -28.91
N THR A 510 -3.53 7.77 -27.92
CA THR A 510 -2.19 8.28 -27.56
C THR A 510 -1.21 8.07 -28.71
N ALA A 511 -0.46 9.12 -29.07
CA ALA A 511 0.63 9.10 -30.02
C ALA A 511 0.28 8.58 -31.44
N ALA A 512 -0.99 8.57 -31.83
CA ALA A 512 -1.42 8.05 -33.15
C ALA A 512 -0.73 8.75 -34.32
N GLN A 513 -0.39 10.05 -34.19
CA GLN A 513 0.33 10.83 -35.21
C GLN A 513 1.72 10.27 -35.50
N PHE A 514 2.33 9.56 -34.57
CA PHE A 514 3.68 8.98 -34.70
C PHE A 514 3.66 7.48 -35.01
N SER A 515 2.49 6.82 -34.83
CA SER A 515 2.36 5.38 -34.92
C SER A 515 2.38 4.87 -36.35
N GLN A 516 3.02 3.72 -36.55
CA GLN A 516 2.97 2.95 -37.79
C GLN A 516 1.80 1.97 -37.76
N TRP A 517 1.52 1.39 -36.60
CA TRP A 517 0.49 0.37 -36.43
C TRP A 517 -0.47 0.71 -35.29
N GLY A 518 -1.72 0.33 -35.44
CA GLY A 518 -2.79 0.49 -34.46
C GLY A 518 -3.44 -0.83 -34.08
N ALA A 519 -3.68 -1.03 -32.82
CA ALA A 519 -4.50 -2.12 -32.28
C ALA A 519 -5.96 -1.69 -32.27
N LEU A 520 -6.76 -2.18 -33.20
CA LEU A 520 -8.12 -1.72 -33.46
C LEU A 520 -9.18 -2.72 -33.01
N LEU A 521 -10.15 -2.27 -32.24
CA LEU A 521 -11.39 -3.00 -31.98
C LEU A 521 -12.51 -2.54 -32.93
N ALA A 522 -13.15 -3.49 -33.60
CA ALA A 522 -14.29 -3.20 -34.47
C ALA A 522 -15.37 -4.27 -34.35
N ARG A 523 -16.62 -3.88 -34.63
CA ARG A 523 -17.81 -4.73 -34.61
C ARG A 523 -17.90 -5.53 -35.91
N THR A 524 -17.67 -6.82 -35.82
CA THR A 524 -17.78 -7.78 -36.94
C THR A 524 -19.14 -8.42 -37.01
N ASN A 525 -19.82 -8.60 -35.87
CA ASN A 525 -21.15 -9.17 -35.80
C ASN A 525 -22.10 -8.30 -34.94
N PRO A 526 -22.89 -7.43 -35.55
CA PRO A 526 -23.82 -6.55 -34.83
C PRO A 526 -25.02 -7.27 -34.19
N SER A 527 -25.29 -8.52 -34.58
CA SER A 527 -26.39 -9.30 -34.05
C SER A 527 -26.02 -10.10 -32.79
N ALA A 528 -24.73 -10.21 -32.51
CA ALA A 528 -24.23 -10.93 -31.35
C ALA A 528 -24.41 -10.12 -30.04
N PRO A 529 -24.43 -10.78 -28.87
CA PRO A 529 -24.37 -10.08 -27.59
C PRO A 529 -23.20 -9.09 -27.54
N LYS A 530 -23.35 -8.01 -26.76
CA LYS A 530 -22.50 -6.84 -26.71
C LYS A 530 -20.97 -7.14 -26.67
N HIS A 531 -20.57 -8.13 -25.89
CA HIS A 531 -19.16 -8.53 -25.77
C HIS A 531 -18.70 -9.52 -26.86
N ASN A 532 -19.64 -10.19 -27.51
CA ASN A 532 -19.39 -11.10 -28.61
C ASN A 532 -19.59 -10.33 -29.93
N GLY A 533 -18.92 -10.72 -31.00
CA GLY A 533 -19.01 -10.02 -32.28
C GLY A 533 -18.18 -8.76 -32.40
N ILE A 534 -17.16 -8.65 -31.55
CA ILE A 534 -16.04 -7.70 -31.66
C ILE A 534 -14.82 -8.49 -32.13
N SER A 535 -14.07 -7.97 -33.09
CA SER A 535 -12.79 -8.53 -33.52
C SER A 535 -11.65 -7.52 -33.29
N TYR A 536 -10.46 -8.08 -33.16
CA TYR A 536 -9.23 -7.29 -32.93
C TYR A 536 -8.40 -7.29 -34.19
N PHE A 537 -8.02 -6.11 -34.68
CA PHE A 537 -7.30 -5.92 -35.92
C PHE A 537 -5.97 -5.23 -35.69
N LEU A 538 -4.96 -5.59 -36.47
CA LEU A 538 -3.70 -4.87 -36.58
C LEU A 538 -3.81 -3.93 -37.79
N LEU A 539 -3.98 -2.64 -37.52
CA LEU A 539 -4.26 -1.63 -38.55
C LEU A 539 -2.98 -0.89 -38.94
N ASP A 540 -2.67 -0.84 -40.24
CA ASP A 540 -1.64 0.04 -40.76
C ASP A 540 -2.15 1.49 -40.72
N MET A 541 -1.50 2.33 -39.90
CA MET A 541 -1.88 3.74 -39.70
C MET A 541 -1.55 4.65 -40.87
N LYS A 542 -0.78 4.18 -41.84
CA LYS A 542 -0.32 4.98 -42.97
C LYS A 542 -1.12 4.73 -44.26
N GLN A 543 -2.06 3.76 -44.22
CA GLN A 543 -2.84 3.44 -45.42
C GLN A 543 -3.93 4.49 -45.73
N PRO A 544 -4.35 4.61 -47.03
CA PRO A 544 -5.45 5.50 -47.37
C PRO A 544 -6.73 5.20 -46.61
N GLY A 545 -7.47 6.25 -46.23
CA GLY A 545 -8.71 6.14 -45.45
C GLY A 545 -8.48 6.26 -43.93
N VAL A 546 -7.22 6.24 -43.45
CA VAL A 546 -6.90 6.54 -42.02
C VAL A 546 -6.48 8.02 -41.94
N GLU A 547 -7.29 8.79 -41.19
CA GLU A 547 -7.00 10.20 -40.90
C GLU A 547 -6.80 10.42 -39.42
N VAL A 548 -5.62 10.94 -39.03
CA VAL A 548 -5.30 11.25 -37.62
C VAL A 548 -5.41 12.74 -37.39
N LYS A 549 -6.27 13.15 -36.45
CA LYS A 549 -6.42 14.56 -36.05
C LYS A 549 -6.00 14.74 -34.59
N PRO A 550 -4.96 15.55 -34.34
CA PRO A 550 -4.57 15.89 -32.98
C PRO A 550 -5.73 16.49 -32.18
N LEU A 551 -5.88 16.06 -30.93
CA LEU A 551 -6.88 16.56 -29.99
C LEU A 551 -6.16 17.41 -28.96
N ARG A 552 -6.46 18.70 -28.92
CA ARG A 552 -5.84 19.62 -27.97
C ARG A 552 -6.42 19.38 -26.57
N GLU A 553 -5.54 19.08 -25.65
CA GLU A 553 -5.85 18.69 -24.29
C GLU A 553 -5.93 19.90 -23.33
N LEU A 554 -6.27 19.63 -22.07
CA LEU A 554 -6.31 20.60 -20.99
C LEU A 554 -4.96 21.33 -20.80
N THR A 555 -3.86 20.62 -21.04
CA THR A 555 -2.48 21.16 -21.00
C THR A 555 -2.16 22.13 -22.15
N GLY A 556 -2.98 22.14 -23.19
CA GLY A 556 -2.68 22.83 -24.45
C GLY A 556 -1.88 21.98 -25.44
N ASN A 557 -1.32 20.85 -24.99
CA ASN A 557 -0.62 19.88 -25.81
C ASN A 557 -1.60 19.03 -26.64
N ALA A 558 -1.10 18.18 -27.51
CA ALA A 558 -1.89 17.28 -28.33
C ALA A 558 -1.21 15.90 -28.42
N LEU A 559 -1.18 15.19 -27.30
CA LEU A 559 -0.69 13.81 -27.24
C LEU A 559 -1.76 12.82 -27.70
N PHE A 560 -3.01 13.09 -27.35
CA PHE A 560 -4.16 12.30 -27.79
C PHE A 560 -4.66 12.74 -29.17
N ASN A 561 -5.32 11.81 -29.84
CA ASN A 561 -5.82 12.02 -31.19
C ASN A 561 -7.23 11.46 -31.35
N THR A 562 -7.96 12.03 -32.31
CA THR A 562 -9.09 11.40 -32.97
C THR A 562 -8.58 10.72 -34.23
N VAL A 563 -9.00 9.48 -34.48
CA VAL A 563 -8.65 8.72 -35.68
C VAL A 563 -9.92 8.37 -36.42
N PHE A 564 -10.05 8.88 -37.63
CA PHE A 564 -11.12 8.55 -38.55
C PHE A 564 -10.67 7.40 -39.46
N ILE A 565 -11.56 6.44 -39.65
CA ILE A 565 -11.35 5.24 -40.47
C ILE A 565 -12.48 5.22 -41.50
N ASP A 566 -12.16 5.46 -42.76
CA ASP A 566 -13.15 5.55 -43.82
C ASP A 566 -12.89 4.49 -44.90
N ASP A 567 -13.73 3.44 -44.89
CA ASP A 567 -13.71 2.30 -45.79
C ASP A 567 -12.31 1.65 -45.97
N VAL A 568 -11.59 1.53 -44.87
CA VAL A 568 -10.21 1.02 -44.87
C VAL A 568 -10.23 -0.51 -45.01
N PHE A 569 -9.42 -1.03 -45.94
CA PHE A 569 -9.26 -2.46 -46.14
C PHE A 569 -8.22 -3.05 -45.20
N VAL A 570 -8.60 -4.07 -44.44
CA VAL A 570 -7.70 -4.84 -43.60
C VAL A 570 -7.75 -6.31 -44.01
N PRO A 571 -6.64 -6.90 -44.46
CA PRO A 571 -6.55 -8.30 -44.84
C PRO A 571 -6.87 -9.27 -43.69
N ASP A 572 -7.28 -10.48 -43.98
CA ASP A 572 -7.63 -11.50 -43.00
C ASP A 572 -6.43 -11.88 -42.09
N ASP A 573 -5.21 -11.84 -42.63
CA ASP A 573 -3.99 -12.15 -41.87
C ASP A 573 -3.62 -11.07 -40.84
N LEU A 574 -4.36 -9.97 -40.78
CA LEU A 574 -4.21 -8.91 -39.79
C LEU A 574 -5.32 -8.93 -38.71
N VAL A 575 -6.15 -9.96 -38.66
CA VAL A 575 -7.03 -10.22 -37.52
C VAL A 575 -6.19 -10.89 -36.42
N LEU A 576 -6.17 -10.33 -35.22
CA LEU A 576 -5.48 -10.90 -34.08
C LEU A 576 -6.44 -11.77 -33.26
N GLY A 577 -6.12 -13.05 -33.15
CA GLY A 577 -7.04 -14.05 -32.58
C GLY A 577 -8.18 -14.40 -33.53
N GLU A 578 -9.26 -14.96 -32.98
CA GLU A 578 -10.42 -15.40 -33.75
C GLU A 578 -11.41 -14.26 -34.04
N VAL A 579 -12.07 -14.32 -35.19
CA VAL A 579 -13.15 -13.39 -35.52
C VAL A 579 -14.27 -13.51 -34.45
N ASP A 580 -14.86 -12.37 -34.08
CA ASP A 580 -15.85 -12.24 -33.00
C ASP A 580 -15.37 -12.51 -31.58
N SER A 581 -14.07 -12.82 -31.37
CA SER A 581 -13.44 -13.08 -30.06
C SER A 581 -12.51 -11.97 -29.61
N GLY A 582 -12.49 -10.82 -30.28
CA GLY A 582 -11.60 -9.69 -29.98
C GLY A 582 -11.78 -9.08 -28.58
N TRP A 583 -12.93 -9.33 -27.92
CA TRP A 583 -13.14 -8.92 -26.53
C TRP A 583 -12.19 -9.65 -25.57
N GLU A 584 -11.96 -10.94 -25.77
CA GLU A 584 -11.01 -11.72 -24.99
C GLU A 584 -9.58 -11.19 -25.17
N VAL A 585 -9.17 -10.96 -26.42
CA VAL A 585 -7.86 -10.37 -26.75
C VAL A 585 -7.71 -8.99 -26.10
N SER A 586 -8.76 -8.15 -26.16
CA SER A 586 -8.74 -6.81 -25.56
C SER A 586 -8.61 -6.85 -24.02
N ARG A 587 -9.19 -7.85 -23.36
CA ARG A 587 -9.03 -8.04 -21.91
C ARG A 587 -7.57 -8.31 -21.53
N ASN A 588 -6.84 -9.07 -22.34
CA ASN A 588 -5.41 -9.30 -22.14
C ASN A 588 -4.64 -7.97 -22.24
N THR A 589 -4.88 -7.19 -23.30
CA THR A 589 -4.27 -5.85 -23.49
C THR A 589 -4.58 -4.91 -22.33
N LEU A 590 -5.84 -4.82 -21.88
CA LEU A 590 -6.26 -3.97 -20.78
C LEU A 590 -5.70 -4.42 -19.42
N THR A 591 -5.42 -5.71 -19.26
CA THR A 591 -4.76 -6.24 -18.06
C THR A 591 -3.29 -5.81 -18.04
N ALA A 592 -2.57 -5.96 -19.15
CA ALA A 592 -1.20 -5.50 -19.29
C ALA A 592 -1.08 -3.97 -19.09
N GLU A 593 -2.04 -3.19 -19.61
CA GLU A 593 -2.15 -1.75 -19.38
C GLU A 593 -2.23 -1.41 -17.89
N ARG A 594 -3.13 -2.06 -17.14
CA ARG A 594 -3.31 -1.78 -15.69
C ARG A 594 -2.07 -2.13 -14.88
N VAL A 595 -1.41 -3.24 -15.18
CA VAL A 595 -0.17 -3.64 -14.52
C VAL A 595 0.93 -2.61 -14.77
N SER A 596 1.09 -2.18 -16.03
CA SER A 596 2.08 -1.17 -16.40
C SER A 596 1.80 0.19 -15.74
N ILE A 597 0.55 0.67 -15.77
CA ILE A 597 0.17 1.95 -15.14
C ILE A 597 0.34 1.91 -13.61
N GLY A 598 0.15 0.75 -12.98
CA GLY A 598 0.27 0.60 -11.53
C GLY A 598 1.71 0.45 -11.02
N SER A 599 2.66 0.07 -11.89
CA SER A 599 4.05 -0.24 -11.52
C SER A 599 5.05 0.84 -11.89
N ASP A 600 4.80 1.60 -12.96
CA ASP A 600 5.70 2.64 -13.47
C ASP A 600 5.26 4.04 -13.04
N GLU A 601 6.22 4.97 -12.99
CA GLU A 601 5.92 6.39 -12.79
C GLU A 601 5.08 6.88 -13.99
N PRO A 602 3.83 7.30 -13.78
CA PRO A 602 2.97 7.73 -14.87
C PRO A 602 3.55 8.98 -15.54
N TRP A 603 3.49 9.05 -16.88
CA TRP A 603 4.03 10.18 -17.65
C TRP A 603 3.44 11.54 -17.28
N PHE A 604 2.23 11.55 -16.72
CA PHE A 604 1.45 12.76 -16.42
C PHE A 604 1.43 13.14 -14.94
N LEU A 605 2.20 12.45 -14.10
CA LEU A 605 2.27 12.72 -12.67
C LEU A 605 3.72 12.94 -12.24
N PRO A 606 3.94 13.85 -11.27
CA PRO A 606 5.24 13.92 -10.63
C PRO A 606 5.49 12.66 -9.80
N SER A 607 6.72 12.17 -9.83
CA SER A 607 7.12 11.07 -8.96
C SER A 607 7.21 11.53 -7.50
N LEU A 608 7.15 10.57 -6.56
CA LEU A 608 7.40 10.84 -5.15
C LEU A 608 8.80 11.47 -4.94
N ALA A 609 9.81 11.01 -5.68
CA ALA A 609 11.17 11.58 -5.58
C ALA A 609 11.21 13.06 -5.99
N LYS A 610 10.55 13.41 -7.12
CA LYS A 610 10.41 14.82 -7.54
C LYS A 610 9.64 15.67 -6.54
N PHE A 611 8.63 15.09 -5.91
CA PHE A 611 7.87 15.80 -4.89
C PHE A 611 8.71 16.06 -3.64
N VAL A 612 9.48 15.07 -3.18
CA VAL A 612 10.40 15.22 -2.03
C VAL A 612 11.50 16.25 -2.34
N GLU A 613 12.07 16.23 -3.55
CA GLU A 613 13.03 17.26 -4.01
C GLU A 613 12.39 18.66 -3.94
N PHE A 614 11.21 18.82 -4.51
CA PHE A 614 10.49 20.10 -4.50
C PHE A 614 10.22 20.63 -3.08
N VAL A 615 9.73 19.78 -2.17
CA VAL A 615 9.43 20.22 -0.80
C VAL A 615 10.69 20.38 0.05
N GLY A 616 11.77 19.70 -0.26
CA GLY A 616 13.07 19.88 0.41
C GLY A 616 13.76 21.19 0.07
N GLU A 617 13.53 21.73 -1.13
CA GLU A 617 14.05 23.03 -1.56
C GLU A 617 13.13 24.20 -1.18
N GLY A 618 11.86 23.94 -0.90
CA GLY A 618 10.84 24.95 -0.62
C GLY A 618 10.87 25.46 0.83
N HIS A 619 10.28 26.63 1.04
CA HIS A 619 10.04 27.19 2.35
C HIS A 619 8.52 27.20 2.61
N PHE A 620 8.08 26.37 3.55
CA PHE A 620 6.67 26.23 3.91
C PHE A 620 6.47 26.57 5.38
N ASP A 621 5.24 26.93 5.73
CA ASP A 621 4.83 26.98 7.12
C ASP A 621 4.63 25.56 7.69
N GLN A 622 4.38 25.47 8.98
CA GLN A 622 4.17 24.18 9.66
C GLN A 622 2.97 23.39 9.07
N VAL A 623 1.94 24.08 8.59
CA VAL A 623 0.79 23.43 7.94
C VAL A 623 1.21 22.80 6.62
N GLY A 624 2.04 23.49 5.86
CA GLY A 624 2.66 22.98 4.63
C GLY A 624 3.54 21.75 4.88
N HIS A 625 4.39 21.79 5.91
CA HIS A 625 5.21 20.62 6.30
C HIS A 625 4.36 19.40 6.63
N HIS A 626 3.30 19.58 7.46
CA HIS A 626 2.41 18.47 7.83
C HIS A 626 1.67 17.90 6.62
N ARG A 627 1.22 18.75 5.68
CA ARG A 627 0.55 18.27 4.47
C ARG A 627 1.51 17.57 3.52
N ALA A 628 2.74 18.10 3.36
CA ALA A 628 3.78 17.46 2.58
C ALA A 628 4.18 16.10 3.18
N GLY A 629 4.36 16.02 4.49
CA GLY A 629 4.65 14.76 5.18
C GLY A 629 3.54 13.71 5.02
N GLU A 630 2.27 14.13 5.07
CA GLU A 630 1.13 13.25 4.79
C GLU A 630 1.18 12.70 3.36
N LEU A 631 1.41 13.55 2.37
CA LEU A 631 1.53 13.15 0.96
C LEU A 631 2.74 12.23 0.72
N ILE A 632 3.87 12.47 1.38
CA ILE A 632 5.05 11.60 1.32
C ILE A 632 4.70 10.22 1.90
N ALA A 633 4.03 10.16 3.06
CA ALA A 633 3.59 8.91 3.67
C ALA A 633 2.64 8.12 2.75
N GLU A 634 1.67 8.80 2.14
CA GLU A 634 0.74 8.19 1.17
C GLU A 634 1.46 7.65 -0.06
N GLY A 635 2.43 8.39 -0.59
CA GLY A 635 3.22 7.98 -1.76
C GLY A 635 4.16 6.82 -1.47
N HIS A 636 4.81 6.82 -0.31
CA HIS A 636 5.63 5.70 0.13
C HIS A 636 4.79 4.42 0.26
N ALA A 637 3.64 4.52 0.94
CA ALA A 637 2.72 3.40 1.08
C ALA A 637 2.13 2.91 -0.26
N ALA A 638 1.91 3.79 -1.23
CA ALA A 638 1.49 3.39 -2.57
C ALA A 638 2.57 2.55 -3.29
N LYS A 639 3.86 2.89 -3.12
CA LYS A 639 4.97 2.07 -3.63
C LYS A 639 5.04 0.71 -2.93
N LEU A 640 4.85 0.67 -1.60
CA LEU A 640 4.77 -0.59 -0.84
C LEU A 640 3.65 -1.49 -1.34
N MET A 641 2.49 -0.94 -1.69
CA MET A 641 1.39 -1.69 -2.30
C MET A 641 1.77 -2.29 -3.66
N GLY A 642 2.51 -1.57 -4.49
CA GLY A 642 3.06 -2.07 -5.75
C GLY A 642 4.00 -3.25 -5.52
N MET A 643 4.94 -3.13 -4.59
CA MET A 643 5.87 -4.21 -4.19
C MET A 643 5.12 -5.44 -3.67
N ARG A 644 4.13 -5.25 -2.78
CA ARG A 644 3.30 -6.33 -2.27
C ARG A 644 2.57 -7.08 -3.39
N SER A 645 2.03 -6.34 -4.38
CA SER A 645 1.40 -6.96 -5.56
C SER A 645 2.39 -7.80 -6.36
N THR A 646 3.62 -7.32 -6.53
CA THR A 646 4.70 -8.07 -7.18
C THR A 646 5.01 -9.34 -6.39
N LEU A 647 5.20 -9.25 -5.09
CA LEU A 647 5.49 -10.39 -4.22
C LEU A 647 4.36 -11.42 -4.21
N LEU A 648 3.09 -10.99 -4.22
CA LEU A 648 1.94 -11.89 -4.36
C LEU A 648 1.97 -12.65 -5.69
N THR A 649 2.31 -11.96 -6.79
CA THR A 649 2.49 -12.59 -8.09
C THR A 649 3.63 -13.63 -8.07
N LEU A 650 4.74 -13.32 -7.38
CA LEU A 650 5.86 -14.24 -7.16
C LEU A 650 5.44 -15.53 -6.45
N ALA A 651 4.55 -15.40 -5.48
CA ALA A 651 3.98 -16.51 -4.73
C ALA A 651 2.88 -17.27 -5.49
N GLY A 652 2.57 -16.91 -6.76
CA GLY A 652 1.52 -17.52 -7.56
C GLY A 652 0.09 -17.06 -7.23
N GLY A 653 -0.05 -15.97 -6.47
CA GLY A 653 -1.34 -15.38 -6.11
C GLY A 653 -1.93 -14.47 -7.19
N ASP A 654 -3.23 -14.16 -7.09
CA ASP A 654 -3.91 -13.19 -7.96
C ASP A 654 -3.64 -11.74 -7.51
N ALA A 655 -2.80 -11.03 -8.24
CA ALA A 655 -2.47 -9.62 -7.96
C ALA A 655 -3.51 -8.61 -8.51
N MET A 656 -4.50 -9.05 -9.29
CA MET A 656 -5.47 -8.16 -9.95
C MET A 656 -6.24 -7.23 -8.99
N PRO A 657 -6.71 -7.70 -7.83
CA PRO A 657 -7.39 -6.83 -6.88
C PRO A 657 -6.47 -5.75 -6.30
N SER A 658 -5.24 -6.12 -5.96
CA SER A 658 -4.23 -5.18 -5.44
C SER A 658 -3.83 -4.13 -6.48
N ALA A 659 -3.78 -4.50 -7.77
CA ALA A 659 -3.48 -3.57 -8.86
C ALA A 659 -4.53 -2.46 -9.00
N ALA A 660 -5.82 -2.77 -8.79
CA ALA A 660 -6.89 -1.77 -8.80
C ALA A 660 -6.75 -0.75 -7.65
N ILE A 661 -6.42 -1.23 -6.45
CA ILE A 661 -6.12 -0.37 -5.30
C ILE A 661 -4.87 0.49 -5.56
N SER A 662 -3.78 -0.13 -6.03
CA SER A 662 -2.53 0.57 -6.31
C SER A 662 -2.73 1.69 -7.33
N LYS A 663 -3.45 1.42 -8.45
CA LYS A 663 -3.78 2.45 -9.41
C LYS A 663 -4.57 3.60 -8.78
N LEU A 664 -5.64 3.30 -8.03
CA LEU A 664 -6.49 4.30 -7.40
C LEU A 664 -5.67 5.22 -6.48
N LEU A 665 -4.85 4.64 -5.62
CA LEU A 665 -4.05 5.37 -4.63
C LEU A 665 -2.93 6.18 -5.29
N SER A 666 -2.15 5.57 -6.20
CA SER A 666 -1.03 6.25 -6.87
C SER A 666 -1.49 7.46 -7.69
N MET A 667 -2.62 7.34 -8.42
CA MET A 667 -3.14 8.45 -9.21
C MET A 667 -3.60 9.61 -8.31
N ARG A 668 -4.31 9.33 -7.22
CA ARG A 668 -4.75 10.35 -6.27
C ARG A 668 -3.60 11.04 -5.55
N THR A 669 -2.60 10.27 -5.13
CA THR A 669 -1.43 10.83 -4.44
C THR A 669 -0.61 11.70 -5.39
N GLY A 670 -0.39 11.26 -6.64
CA GLY A 670 0.29 12.06 -7.64
C GLY A 670 -0.45 13.35 -8.01
N GLN A 671 -1.78 13.34 -8.03
CA GLN A 671 -2.59 14.56 -8.13
C GLN A 671 -2.35 15.48 -6.93
N GLY A 672 -2.35 14.90 -5.71
CA GLY A 672 -2.07 15.63 -4.48
C GLY A 672 -0.72 16.33 -4.47
N TYR A 673 0.32 15.72 -5.06
CA TYR A 673 1.63 16.35 -5.21
C TYR A 673 1.56 17.61 -6.07
N ALA A 674 0.92 17.53 -7.24
CA ALA A 674 0.81 18.66 -8.15
C ALA A 674 -0.08 19.78 -7.56
N GLU A 675 -1.18 19.41 -6.90
CA GLU A 675 -2.07 20.36 -6.20
C GLU A 675 -1.33 21.10 -5.10
N PHE A 676 -0.59 20.37 -4.25
CA PHE A 676 0.20 20.96 -3.18
C PHE A 676 1.26 21.90 -3.73
N ALA A 677 2.03 21.46 -4.73
CA ALA A 677 3.12 22.25 -5.28
C ALA A 677 2.60 23.58 -5.87
N VAL A 678 1.59 23.54 -6.71
CA VAL A 678 1.01 24.77 -7.30
C VAL A 678 0.41 25.68 -6.23
N ALA A 679 -0.34 25.13 -5.28
CA ALA A 679 -0.94 25.91 -4.21
C ALA A 679 0.11 26.57 -3.30
N SER A 680 1.22 25.89 -3.03
CA SER A 680 2.29 26.41 -2.17
C SER A 680 3.13 27.52 -2.80
N MET A 681 3.12 27.65 -4.14
CA MET A 681 3.79 28.73 -4.85
C MET A 681 3.00 30.06 -4.79
N GLY A 682 1.80 30.07 -4.22
CA GLY A 682 0.96 31.28 -4.17
C GLY A 682 0.67 31.83 -5.55
N ILE A 683 0.90 33.13 -5.77
CA ILE A 683 0.61 33.77 -7.06
C ILE A 683 1.49 33.24 -8.20
N ASP A 684 2.70 32.78 -7.91
CA ASP A 684 3.61 32.23 -8.92
C ASP A 684 3.09 30.89 -9.47
N GLY A 685 2.26 30.16 -8.74
CA GLY A 685 1.56 28.97 -9.23
C GLY A 685 0.60 29.23 -10.42
N ALA A 686 0.28 30.50 -10.70
CA ALA A 686 -0.49 30.89 -11.89
C ALA A 686 0.39 31.19 -13.11
N ILE A 687 1.72 31.14 -12.99
CA ILE A 687 2.65 31.42 -14.07
C ILE A 687 2.76 30.20 -14.99
N TRP A 688 2.55 30.46 -16.30
CA TRP A 688 2.66 29.45 -17.35
C TRP A 688 3.82 29.79 -18.29
N GLU A 689 5.06 29.62 -17.82
CA GLU A 689 6.26 29.81 -18.64
C GLU A 689 6.91 28.45 -18.88
N GLU A 690 7.21 28.19 -20.15
CA GLU A 690 7.90 26.97 -20.58
C GLU A 690 9.25 26.87 -19.87
N ASP A 691 9.60 25.68 -19.38
CA ASP A 691 10.81 25.38 -18.60
C ASP A 691 10.94 26.05 -17.21
N SER A 692 10.00 26.88 -16.78
CA SER A 692 10.00 27.41 -15.42
C SER A 692 9.55 26.35 -14.41
N LEU A 693 9.96 26.48 -13.14
CA LEU A 693 9.50 25.59 -12.08
C LEU A 693 7.97 25.65 -11.89
N PRO A 694 7.33 26.84 -11.79
CA PRO A 694 5.87 26.93 -11.72
C PRO A 694 5.19 26.33 -12.95
N GLY A 695 5.67 26.62 -14.17
CA GLY A 695 5.10 26.10 -15.41
C GLY A 695 5.09 24.57 -15.47
N ARG A 696 6.18 23.92 -15.06
CA ARG A 696 6.26 22.43 -14.99
C ARG A 696 5.27 21.84 -13.99
N TRP A 697 5.12 22.43 -12.81
CA TRP A 697 4.15 21.94 -11.83
C TRP A 697 2.71 22.23 -12.23
N ALA A 698 2.44 23.36 -12.88
CA ALA A 698 1.13 23.66 -13.49
C ALA A 698 0.79 22.66 -14.61
N GLU A 699 1.77 22.27 -15.45
CA GLU A 699 1.59 21.22 -16.46
C GLU A 699 1.23 19.88 -15.80
N PHE A 700 1.96 19.43 -14.76
CA PHE A 700 1.61 18.25 -14.01
C PHE A 700 0.19 18.34 -13.43
N LEU A 701 -0.19 19.48 -12.85
CA LEU A 701 -1.53 19.68 -12.31
C LEU A 701 -2.62 19.48 -13.34
N LEU A 702 -2.48 20.08 -14.52
CA LEU A 702 -3.45 19.96 -15.62
C LEU A 702 -3.47 18.55 -16.22
N ALA A 703 -2.29 17.99 -16.52
CA ALA A 703 -2.15 16.65 -17.09
C ALA A 703 -2.70 15.56 -16.13
N SER A 704 -2.49 15.73 -14.82
CA SER A 704 -2.91 14.78 -13.79
C SER A 704 -4.40 14.50 -13.80
N ARG A 705 -5.25 15.42 -14.31
CA ARG A 705 -6.70 15.21 -14.37
C ARG A 705 -7.09 14.03 -15.27
N SER A 706 -6.26 13.67 -16.25
CA SER A 706 -6.49 12.53 -17.11
C SER A 706 -6.23 11.18 -16.40
N THR A 707 -5.36 11.14 -15.41
CA THR A 707 -4.88 9.89 -14.78
C THR A 707 -5.98 9.13 -14.02
N THR A 708 -6.95 9.85 -13.45
CA THR A 708 -8.14 9.25 -12.80
C THR A 708 -9.26 8.90 -13.80
N ILE A 709 -9.03 9.09 -15.10
CA ILE A 709 -9.99 8.82 -16.18
C ILE A 709 -9.53 7.61 -17.01
N TYR A 710 -8.31 7.66 -17.58
CA TYR A 710 -7.83 6.60 -18.45
C TYR A 710 -7.51 5.30 -17.68
N GLY A 711 -7.44 4.18 -18.39
CA GLY A 711 -7.19 2.85 -17.78
C GLY A 711 -8.28 2.41 -16.79
N GLY A 712 -9.52 2.94 -16.93
CA GLY A 712 -10.66 2.80 -16.04
C GLY A 712 -10.70 3.92 -15.00
N THR A 713 -11.84 4.63 -14.96
CA THR A 713 -12.01 5.76 -14.03
C THR A 713 -11.92 5.33 -12.57
N SER A 714 -11.69 6.28 -11.66
CA SER A 714 -11.71 5.99 -10.21
C SER A 714 -12.97 5.25 -9.78
N GLU A 715 -14.13 5.61 -10.34
CA GLU A 715 -15.42 4.96 -10.05
C GLU A 715 -15.45 3.50 -10.54
N VAL A 716 -14.87 3.22 -11.73
CA VAL A 716 -14.73 1.85 -12.25
C VAL A 716 -13.78 1.03 -11.39
N GLN A 717 -12.66 1.63 -10.94
CA GLN A 717 -11.73 0.94 -10.03
C GLN A 717 -12.42 0.60 -8.69
N LEU A 718 -13.17 1.54 -8.11
CA LEU A 718 -13.94 1.31 -6.89
C LEU A 718 -15.00 0.20 -7.06
N ASN A 719 -15.68 0.14 -8.21
CA ASN A 719 -16.59 -0.98 -8.51
C ASN A 719 -15.83 -2.31 -8.57
N ILE A 720 -14.68 -2.36 -9.25
CA ILE A 720 -13.86 -3.58 -9.34
C ILE A 720 -13.39 -4.04 -7.95
N ILE A 721 -12.91 -3.12 -7.13
CA ILE A 721 -12.48 -3.39 -5.75
C ILE A 721 -13.66 -3.96 -4.94
N ALA A 722 -14.80 -3.27 -4.95
CA ALA A 722 -15.98 -3.68 -4.19
C ALA A 722 -16.52 -5.06 -4.63
N GLU A 723 -16.61 -5.30 -5.93
CA GLU A 723 -17.22 -6.52 -6.47
C GLU A 723 -16.29 -7.73 -6.41
N ARG A 724 -14.98 -7.54 -6.63
CA ARG A 724 -14.04 -8.65 -6.71
C ARG A 724 -13.32 -8.95 -5.40
N LEU A 725 -12.98 -7.92 -4.59
CA LEU A 725 -12.35 -8.11 -3.29
C LEU A 725 -13.38 -8.33 -2.19
N LEU A 726 -14.39 -7.47 -2.13
CA LEU A 726 -15.38 -7.52 -1.05
C LEU A 726 -16.59 -8.39 -1.39
N GLY A 727 -16.76 -8.83 -2.66
CA GLY A 727 -17.88 -9.65 -3.09
C GLY A 727 -19.22 -8.93 -3.03
N LEU A 728 -19.24 -7.61 -3.13
CA LEU A 728 -20.50 -6.85 -3.16
C LEU A 728 -21.29 -7.15 -4.44
N PRO A 729 -22.63 -7.15 -4.37
CA PRO A 729 -23.47 -7.52 -5.50
C PRO A 729 -23.34 -6.50 -6.64
N ARG A 730 -23.39 -7.01 -7.87
CA ARG A 730 -23.49 -6.21 -9.09
C ARG A 730 -24.87 -5.59 -9.22
N ASP A 731 -24.96 -4.54 -10.00
CA ASP A 731 -26.23 -3.86 -10.31
C ASP A 731 -27.17 -4.77 -11.13
#